data_91dff17f2d30b17f12964ba9aaec4f9a
#
_entry.id   91dff17f2d30b17f12964ba9aaec4f9a
#
_cell.length_a   1.000
_cell.length_b   1.000
_cell.length_c   1.000
_cell.angle_alpha   90.00
_cell.angle_beta   90.00
_cell.angle_gamma   90.00
#
_symmetry.space_group_name_H-M   'P 1'
#
loop_
_entity.id
_entity.type
_entity.pdbx_description
1 polymer ?
#
loop_
_entity_poly.entity_id
_entity_poly.type
_entity_poly.pdbx_seq_one_letter_code
_entity_poly.pdbx_strand_id
1 'polypeptide(L)'
;PHDNVCTTMTPSRRRAEYVATFRGSEFFCYDVSRSPVQSSADELALAFRTRQRHGLLLHTGRAADFLNLSLKAGAVWLVINLGAGAFEALVEPVNGKFHDGGWHHVRVTRNLRQVTISVDGILTTTGYTQEDFTMLGSDDFFYVGGSPNTADLPGSPVSNNFMGCLKDVVYKNNDFKLELSRLAQEGDARVTLHGALLFHCDPPPALDPVTFATPQAHLALPTWRPARAGSVSFDFRTTEPNGVLLFGQGPPRDPPAAAPRGPPPPPPDFLALELLDGHLYLLLGMGAAGLRLRASARKVTDGEWCHVDVQRDGRKGSVSVNSRSTPFLASGDRDVLDVGAELYLGGLPEGRPAGLRLGFVGCVRDLFVDGRSRDVRALLGAGGAGGAPGVSPLCARDPPRLCASGPCRNGGTCREGWNRFVCDCRGTGYLGPRCETEAAVLSYDGSMYLKVQVPGEQTEAEDVSLRFMSPRAFGLVLATTSRHSADTLRLELDGGRMKLTLNLDCVRVGCHPSKGPETLFAGQRLDDNEWHSVRVARRGRSLQLAVDNVTVEGQLSGSHTRLEFHNIETGIVTERRFLAVVPSNFLGHLSGLVFNGLPYLDLCRDGDISSCELNARFGRRAIVADPVAFGGRGSYVALATLQAFASFHLFFQFKTTAPDGLILFNGGSGSDFLVVELVKGYIHYVFDLGEGPSLMKGNSEQPLHDGRWHEVAVAREGGALHGLRVDGRPVTQHGQGARGLQLKGELYVGGVSPGLLGRLPRLVASRGGFRGCLASLDLNGRLPDLLGDALRRVGDVRRGCDGPSTTCAEDSCAHGGVCLQQWDGFTCDCSMTAFGGPGCAEREWGARGDLGGSGSSGRHEGLRGGHRLCPV
;
A
#
# COMPACT_ATOMS: atom_id res chain seq x y z
N PRO A 1 90.36 29.86 -9.55
CA PRO A 1 90.37 28.77 -8.61
C PRO A 1 89.08 28.67 -7.81
N HIS A 2 88.15 27.89 -8.18
CA HIS A 2 86.98 27.40 -7.35
C HIS A 2 86.70 25.98 -7.78
N ASP A 3 87.14 25.10 -6.90
CA ASP A 3 86.88 23.68 -7.00
C ASP A 3 85.38 23.40 -6.75
N ASN A 4 84.68 22.89 -7.75
CA ASN A 4 83.37 22.28 -7.60
C ASN A 4 83.50 20.80 -7.25
N VAL A 5 83.36 20.46 -5.98
CA VAL A 5 83.18 19.06 -5.50
C VAL A 5 81.75 18.65 -5.80
N CYS A 6 81.58 17.77 -6.83
CA CYS A 6 80.36 17.07 -7.13
C CYS A 6 80.22 15.87 -6.19
N THR A 7 79.40 16.04 -5.11
CA THR A 7 79.02 14.92 -4.25
C THR A 7 77.98 14.07 -4.99
N THR A 8 78.38 12.88 -5.41
CA THR A 8 77.49 11.82 -5.90
C THR A 8 76.59 11.34 -4.76
N MET A 9 75.30 11.81 -4.80
CA MET A 9 74.26 11.20 -3.98
C MET A 9 74.05 9.76 -4.49
N THR A 10 74.37 8.77 -3.70
CA THR A 10 73.94 7.41 -3.82
C THR A 10 72.40 7.37 -3.82
N PRO A 11 71.70 6.70 -4.78
CA PRO A 11 70.26 6.58 -4.73
C PRO A 11 69.91 5.75 -3.49
N SER A 12 69.19 6.33 -2.56
CA SER A 12 68.52 5.65 -1.48
C SER A 12 67.73 4.49 -2.10
N ARG A 13 68.08 3.24 -1.78
CA ARG A 13 67.28 2.06 -2.12
C ARG A 13 65.88 2.28 -1.63
N ARG A 14 64.94 2.69 -2.52
CA ARG A 14 63.50 2.65 -2.23
C ARG A 14 63.21 1.25 -1.81
N ARG A 15 62.77 1.06 -0.55
CA ARG A 15 62.27 -0.21 -0.05
C ARG A 15 61.14 -0.61 -0.98
N ALA A 16 61.18 -1.80 -1.57
CA ALA A 16 60.14 -2.31 -2.40
C ALA A 16 58.84 -2.38 -1.56
N GLU A 17 57.78 -1.65 -1.92
CA GLU A 17 56.48 -1.73 -1.27
C GLU A 17 55.70 -2.86 -1.92
N TYR A 18 55.22 -3.81 -1.10
CA TYR A 18 54.41 -4.93 -1.53
C TYR A 18 52.93 -4.56 -1.33
N VAL A 19 52.31 -4.03 -2.36
CA VAL A 19 50.92 -3.48 -2.31
C VAL A 19 50.04 -4.21 -3.30
N ALA A 20 48.76 -4.41 -2.92
CA ALA A 20 47.74 -4.97 -3.80
C ALA A 20 46.45 -4.16 -3.73
N THR A 21 45.77 -3.99 -4.88
CA THR A 21 44.45 -3.38 -5.00
C THR A 21 43.36 -4.45 -5.04
N PHE A 22 42.36 -4.30 -4.20
CA PHE A 22 41.17 -5.13 -4.06
C PHE A 22 39.95 -4.35 -4.49
N ARG A 23 39.08 -4.89 -5.33
CA ARG A 23 37.87 -4.24 -5.84
C ARG A 23 36.59 -4.79 -5.21
N GLY A 24 36.74 -5.55 -4.07
CA GLY A 24 35.62 -6.10 -3.31
C GLY A 24 35.17 -7.49 -3.77
N SER A 25 35.73 -8.01 -4.84
CA SER A 25 35.53 -9.40 -5.30
C SER A 25 36.78 -10.24 -5.21
N GLU A 26 37.94 -9.61 -5.15
CA GLU A 26 39.26 -10.24 -5.09
C GLU A 26 39.68 -10.50 -3.65
N PHE A 27 40.49 -11.56 -3.48
CA PHE A 27 41.23 -11.87 -2.27
C PHE A 27 42.35 -12.82 -2.60
N PHE A 28 43.27 -13.01 -1.68
CA PHE A 28 44.21 -14.12 -1.77
C PHE A 28 44.24 -14.88 -0.46
N CYS A 29 44.63 -16.15 -0.55
CA CYS A 29 44.82 -16.98 0.62
C CYS A 29 46.19 -17.68 0.59
N TYR A 30 46.78 -17.83 1.78
CA TYR A 30 48.02 -18.56 2.00
C TYR A 30 47.73 -19.85 2.77
N ASP A 31 48.11 -21.01 2.22
CA ASP A 31 47.83 -22.33 2.76
C ASP A 31 48.84 -22.68 3.85
N VAL A 32 48.39 -22.89 5.08
CA VAL A 32 49.20 -23.38 6.22
C VAL A 32 48.88 -24.81 6.64
N SER A 33 48.07 -25.54 5.87
CA SER A 33 47.66 -26.92 6.18
C SER A 33 48.83 -27.87 6.36
N ARG A 34 49.94 -27.65 5.62
CA ARG A 34 51.17 -28.47 5.68
C ARG A 34 52.15 -28.03 6.78
N SER A 35 51.96 -26.86 7.35
CA SER A 35 52.76 -26.29 8.42
C SER A 35 51.88 -25.46 9.33
N PRO A 36 50.98 -26.10 10.12
CA PRO A 36 50.02 -25.43 10.96
C PRO A 36 50.69 -24.42 11.91
N VAL A 37 50.05 -23.29 12.09
CA VAL A 37 50.48 -22.27 13.05
C VAL A 37 49.99 -22.68 14.43
N GLN A 38 50.92 -22.78 15.39
CA GLN A 38 50.61 -22.86 16.79
C GLN A 38 51.50 -21.85 17.52
N SER A 39 50.89 -20.86 18.13
CA SER A 39 51.66 -19.77 18.69
C SER A 39 51.07 -19.24 19.98
N SER A 40 51.94 -18.90 20.92
CA SER A 40 51.59 -18.21 22.15
C SER A 40 51.90 -16.72 22.11
N ALA A 41 52.65 -16.27 21.08
CA ALA A 41 52.95 -14.85 20.87
C ALA A 41 52.94 -14.54 19.38
N ASP A 42 52.16 -13.55 18.94
CA ASP A 42 51.95 -13.14 17.55
C ASP A 42 52.11 -11.65 17.36
N GLU A 43 52.58 -11.30 16.18
CA GLU A 43 52.59 -9.96 15.67
C GLU A 43 51.98 -9.94 14.26
N LEU A 44 50.88 -9.17 14.06
CA LEU A 44 50.31 -8.92 12.75
C LEU A 44 50.48 -7.42 12.43
N ALA A 45 51.00 -7.11 11.26
CA ALA A 45 51.12 -5.74 10.79
C ALA A 45 50.59 -5.63 9.35
N LEU A 46 49.87 -4.60 9.02
CA LEU A 46 49.46 -4.24 7.69
C LEU A 46 49.17 -2.73 7.58
N ALA A 47 49.13 -2.23 6.36
CA ALA A 47 48.56 -0.93 6.09
C ALA A 47 47.44 -1.03 5.05
N PHE A 48 46.38 -0.27 5.24
CA PHE A 48 45.28 -0.22 4.32
C PHE A 48 44.93 1.22 3.91
N ARG A 49 44.32 1.33 2.73
CA ARG A 49 43.78 2.58 2.19
C ARG A 49 42.44 2.27 1.55
N THR A 50 41.36 2.90 2.01
CA THR A 50 40.03 2.62 1.49
C THR A 50 39.08 3.83 1.62
N ARG A 51 38.00 3.80 0.85
CA ARG A 51 36.81 4.67 1.01
C ARG A 51 35.57 3.88 1.46
N GLN A 52 35.71 2.57 1.55
CA GLN A 52 34.62 1.69 2.01
C GLN A 52 34.63 1.55 3.52
N ARG A 53 33.45 1.53 4.11
CA ARG A 53 33.31 1.47 5.58
C ARG A 53 33.31 0.05 6.15
N HIS A 54 33.19 -0.98 5.30
CA HIS A 54 33.14 -2.39 5.68
C HIS A 54 34.04 -3.22 4.80
N GLY A 55 34.71 -4.22 5.37
CA GLY A 55 35.48 -5.20 4.59
C GLY A 55 36.42 -6.00 5.46
N LEU A 56 36.64 -7.26 5.08
CA LEU A 56 37.59 -8.17 5.72
C LEU A 56 39.03 -7.79 5.33
N LEU A 57 39.87 -7.45 6.28
CA LEU A 57 41.28 -7.18 6.06
C LEU A 57 42.10 -8.44 6.10
N LEU A 58 41.94 -9.26 7.15
CA LEU A 58 42.63 -10.53 7.32
C LEU A 58 41.82 -11.47 8.22
N HIS A 59 41.85 -12.77 7.89
CA HIS A 59 41.31 -13.83 8.75
C HIS A 59 42.20 -15.04 8.72
N THR A 60 42.36 -15.71 9.87
CA THR A 60 43.01 -17.02 9.95
C THR A 60 42.40 -17.84 11.09
N GLY A 61 42.40 -19.15 10.96
CA GLY A 61 41.88 -20.08 11.94
C GLY A 61 40.49 -20.62 11.60
N ARG A 62 40.04 -21.61 12.36
CA ARG A 62 38.81 -22.38 12.08
C ARG A 62 38.04 -22.66 13.37
N ALA A 63 36.69 -22.74 13.26
CA ALA A 63 35.83 -23.08 14.38
C ALA A 63 35.96 -22.14 15.59
N ALA A 64 36.46 -22.60 16.70
CA ALA A 64 36.60 -21.84 17.94
C ALA A 64 37.97 -21.19 18.13
N ASP A 65 38.93 -21.42 17.22
CA ASP A 65 40.31 -20.90 17.33
C ASP A 65 40.62 -20.06 16.10
N PHE A 66 40.52 -18.70 16.21
CA PHE A 66 40.65 -17.81 15.06
C PHE A 66 41.07 -16.41 15.43
N LEU A 67 41.61 -15.69 14.44
CA LEU A 67 41.86 -14.27 14.44
C LEU A 67 41.18 -13.64 13.24
N ASN A 68 40.31 -12.62 13.48
CA ASN A 68 39.66 -11.83 12.44
C ASN A 68 39.97 -10.32 12.61
N LEU A 69 40.47 -9.70 11.56
CA LEU A 69 40.72 -8.27 11.50
C LEU A 69 39.89 -7.69 10.35
N SER A 70 39.01 -6.79 10.67
CA SER A 70 38.01 -6.22 9.73
C SER A 70 37.86 -4.73 9.89
N LEU A 71 37.37 -4.07 8.83
CA LEU A 71 36.86 -2.72 8.89
C LEU A 71 35.34 -2.77 9.01
N LYS A 72 34.76 -2.21 10.07
CA LYS A 72 33.32 -2.17 10.31
C LYS A 72 32.85 -0.76 10.64
N ALA A 73 31.91 -0.22 9.86
CA ALA A 73 31.43 1.16 10.00
C ALA A 73 32.56 2.20 9.97
N GLY A 74 33.67 1.89 9.29
CA GLY A 74 34.87 2.74 9.20
C GLY A 74 35.78 2.71 10.43
N ALA A 75 35.54 1.79 11.36
CA ALA A 75 36.41 1.49 12.49
C ALA A 75 37.17 0.19 12.25
N VAL A 76 38.35 0.02 12.83
CA VAL A 76 39.11 -1.24 12.81
C VAL A 76 38.61 -2.12 13.95
N TRP A 77 38.21 -3.34 13.60
CA TRP A 77 37.64 -4.33 14.51
C TRP A 77 38.49 -5.59 14.52
N LEU A 78 38.94 -5.98 15.69
CA LEU A 78 39.71 -7.20 15.93
C LEU A 78 38.87 -8.15 16.78
N VAL A 79 38.74 -9.42 16.31
CA VAL A 79 38.11 -10.50 17.07
C VAL A 79 39.12 -11.64 17.17
N ILE A 80 39.45 -12.08 18.37
CA ILE A 80 40.34 -13.23 18.62
C ILE A 80 39.61 -14.19 19.54
N ASN A 81 39.61 -15.47 19.19
CA ASN A 81 39.17 -16.55 20.04
C ASN A 81 40.31 -17.61 20.10
N LEU A 82 40.63 -18.08 21.30
CA LEU A 82 41.63 -19.13 21.56
C LEU A 82 40.97 -20.44 22.06
N GLY A 83 39.68 -20.65 21.71
CA GLY A 83 38.93 -21.85 22.09
C GLY A 83 37.86 -21.67 23.18
N ALA A 84 37.92 -20.60 23.97
CA ALA A 84 37.03 -20.43 25.15
C ALA A 84 36.15 -19.20 25.15
N GLY A 85 36.03 -18.52 24.01
CA GLY A 85 35.23 -17.31 23.83
C GLY A 85 36.02 -16.17 23.22
N ALA A 86 35.31 -15.36 22.42
CA ALA A 86 35.93 -14.32 21.65
C ALA A 86 36.24 -13.08 22.51
N PHE A 87 37.44 -12.53 22.30
CA PHE A 87 37.83 -11.19 22.71
C PHE A 87 37.60 -10.24 21.51
N GLU A 88 36.95 -9.12 21.73
CA GLU A 88 36.71 -8.11 20.69
C GLU A 88 37.37 -6.78 21.09
N ALA A 89 38.08 -6.18 20.17
CA ALA A 89 38.65 -4.83 20.32
C ALA A 89 38.20 -3.96 19.12
N LEU A 90 37.69 -2.78 19.45
CA LEU A 90 37.32 -1.74 18.50
C LEU A 90 38.28 -0.56 18.63
N VAL A 91 38.82 -0.11 17.49
CA VAL A 91 39.61 1.09 17.41
C VAL A 91 38.96 2.09 16.46
N GLU A 92 38.62 3.27 16.99
CA GLU A 92 38.06 4.39 16.22
C GLU A 92 38.92 5.62 16.40
N PRO A 93 39.10 6.46 15.37
CA PRO A 93 39.72 7.77 15.55
C PRO A 93 38.78 8.72 16.32
N VAL A 94 39.34 9.64 17.08
CA VAL A 94 38.56 10.63 17.86
C VAL A 94 37.67 11.47 16.96
N ASN A 95 38.12 11.81 15.76
CA ASN A 95 37.38 12.52 14.74
C ASN A 95 37.51 11.80 13.41
N GLY A 96 36.36 11.67 12.71
CA GLY A 96 36.34 11.01 11.41
C GLY A 96 36.25 9.48 11.48
N LYS A 97 36.70 8.80 10.43
CA LYS A 97 36.71 7.34 10.29
C LYS A 97 37.87 6.95 9.37
N PHE A 98 38.35 5.71 9.49
CA PHE A 98 39.49 5.17 8.72
C PHE A 98 39.17 4.88 7.23
N HIS A 99 38.02 5.23 6.71
CA HIS A 99 37.70 5.14 5.28
C HIS A 99 37.76 6.51 4.56
N ASP A 100 38.70 7.33 4.95
CA ASP A 100 38.93 8.67 4.41
C ASP A 100 39.73 8.69 3.09
N GLY A 101 40.23 7.51 2.65
CA GLY A 101 41.09 7.37 1.49
C GLY A 101 42.58 7.65 1.77
N GLY A 102 42.96 7.85 3.02
CA GLY A 102 44.33 7.88 3.49
C GLY A 102 44.90 6.48 3.77
N TRP A 103 46.22 6.40 3.98
CA TRP A 103 46.86 5.18 4.45
C TRP A 103 46.80 5.12 5.97
N HIS A 104 46.33 3.98 6.52
CA HIS A 104 46.28 3.67 7.94
C HIS A 104 47.07 2.42 8.23
N HIS A 105 47.92 2.46 9.28
CA HIS A 105 48.78 1.37 9.68
C HIS A 105 48.21 0.66 10.91
N VAL A 106 47.93 -0.66 10.77
CA VAL A 106 47.44 -1.48 11.87
C VAL A 106 48.56 -2.40 12.36
N ARG A 107 48.69 -2.49 13.66
CA ARG A 107 49.56 -3.44 14.33
C ARG A 107 48.81 -4.13 15.46
N VAL A 108 48.78 -5.46 15.41
CA VAL A 108 48.24 -6.31 16.46
C VAL A 108 49.38 -7.09 17.08
N THR A 109 49.51 -7.10 18.39
CA THR A 109 50.48 -7.90 19.13
C THR A 109 49.73 -8.71 20.17
N ARG A 110 50.05 -10.00 20.24
CA ARG A 110 49.57 -10.89 21.27
C ARG A 110 50.73 -11.52 22.01
N ASN A 111 50.66 -11.57 23.32
CA ASN A 111 51.55 -12.33 24.16
C ASN A 111 50.71 -13.09 25.19
N LEU A 112 50.66 -14.41 25.03
CA LEU A 112 49.75 -15.29 25.76
C LEU A 112 48.29 -14.82 25.56
N ARG A 113 47.67 -14.35 26.62
CA ARG A 113 46.30 -13.84 26.65
C ARG A 113 46.20 -12.33 26.40
N GLN A 114 47.30 -11.60 26.57
CA GLN A 114 47.27 -10.15 26.36
C GLN A 114 47.32 -9.79 24.89
N VAL A 115 46.33 -9.07 24.44
CA VAL A 115 46.18 -8.61 23.05
C VAL A 115 46.18 -7.08 23.03
N THR A 116 47.02 -6.53 22.15
CA THR A 116 47.07 -5.08 21.92
C THR A 116 46.91 -4.81 20.43
N ILE A 117 45.98 -3.98 20.05
CA ILE A 117 45.82 -3.45 18.70
C ILE A 117 46.15 -1.94 18.73
N SER A 118 46.92 -1.48 17.73
CA SER A 118 47.27 -0.10 17.50
C SER A 118 47.00 0.29 16.07
N VAL A 119 46.39 1.47 15.86
CA VAL A 119 46.22 2.05 14.53
C VAL A 119 46.96 3.39 14.50
N ASP A 120 47.76 3.58 13.45
CA ASP A 120 48.62 4.74 13.20
C ASP A 120 49.61 5.06 14.36
N GLY A 121 49.90 4.03 15.18
CA GLY A 121 50.83 4.16 16.31
C GLY A 121 50.31 5.01 17.50
N ILE A 122 49.12 5.58 17.39
CA ILE A 122 48.54 6.51 18.35
C ILE A 122 47.34 5.92 19.06
N LEU A 123 46.39 5.36 18.29
CA LEU A 123 45.16 4.78 18.83
C LEU A 123 45.42 3.35 19.23
N THR A 124 45.40 3.05 20.52
CA THR A 124 45.76 1.72 21.05
C THR A 124 44.68 1.21 22.00
N THR A 125 44.29 -0.07 21.84
CA THR A 125 43.40 -0.79 22.74
C THR A 125 44.11 -2.05 23.22
N THR A 126 44.14 -2.33 24.51
CA THR A 126 44.72 -3.54 25.11
C THR A 126 43.66 -4.28 25.94
N GLY A 127 43.66 -5.59 25.88
CA GLY A 127 42.80 -6.42 26.69
C GLY A 127 43.29 -7.86 26.78
N TYR A 128 42.46 -8.75 27.30
CA TYR A 128 42.80 -10.14 27.55
C TYR A 128 41.75 -11.08 27.00
N THR A 129 42.19 -12.19 26.36
CA THR A 129 41.31 -13.26 25.93
C THR A 129 40.69 -13.98 27.12
N GLN A 130 39.54 -14.63 26.90
CA GLN A 130 38.78 -15.32 27.95
C GLN A 130 39.48 -16.62 28.37
N GLU A 131 39.33 -17.01 29.63
CA GLU A 131 39.93 -18.20 30.28
C GLU A 131 41.49 -18.35 30.12
N ASP A 132 42.04 -19.52 30.41
CA ASP A 132 43.49 -19.71 30.45
C ASP A 132 44.11 -20.25 29.14
N PHE A 133 43.37 -20.21 28.04
CA PHE A 133 43.90 -20.59 26.73
C PHE A 133 44.87 -19.50 26.22
N THR A 134 46.06 -19.95 25.80
CA THR A 134 47.16 -19.07 25.39
C THR A 134 47.65 -19.31 23.98
N MET A 135 47.24 -20.42 23.34
CA MET A 135 47.69 -20.80 22.03
C MET A 135 46.67 -20.41 20.95
N LEU A 136 47.11 -19.78 19.87
CA LEU A 136 46.36 -19.62 18.63
C LEU A 136 46.76 -20.73 17.68
N GLY A 137 45.81 -21.59 17.28
CA GLY A 137 45.96 -22.62 16.28
C GLY A 137 45.38 -22.21 14.94
N SER A 138 46.12 -22.33 13.84
CA SER A 138 45.59 -22.20 12.49
C SER A 138 46.18 -23.30 11.61
N ASP A 139 45.31 -24.13 11.06
CA ASP A 139 45.65 -25.28 10.23
C ASP A 139 45.01 -25.21 8.82
N ASP A 140 44.44 -24.05 8.47
CA ASP A 140 43.68 -23.84 7.22
C ASP A 140 44.38 -22.75 6.36
N PHE A 141 43.79 -21.56 6.25
CA PHE A 141 44.30 -20.49 5.40
C PHE A 141 44.42 -19.16 6.18
N PHE A 142 45.41 -18.34 5.75
CA PHE A 142 45.36 -16.91 5.95
C PHE A 142 44.63 -16.29 4.76
N TYR A 143 43.40 -15.76 5.01
CA TYR A 143 42.64 -15.00 4.03
C TYR A 143 43.00 -13.53 4.13
N VAL A 144 43.33 -12.88 3.03
CA VAL A 144 43.69 -11.47 2.97
C VAL A 144 42.82 -10.74 1.93
N GLY A 145 42.15 -9.68 2.36
CA GLY A 145 41.28 -8.86 1.55
C GLY A 145 39.88 -9.43 1.30
N GLY A 146 39.62 -10.64 1.80
CA GLY A 146 38.32 -11.31 1.63
C GLY A 146 38.43 -12.82 1.71
N SER A 147 37.32 -13.52 1.48
CA SER A 147 37.20 -14.96 1.46
C SER A 147 36.14 -15.42 0.45
N PRO A 148 35.99 -16.73 0.19
CA PRO A 148 34.91 -17.25 -0.63
C PRO A 148 33.51 -16.86 -0.10
N ASN A 149 33.32 -16.83 1.21
CA ASN A 149 32.14 -16.37 1.92
C ASN A 149 32.54 -15.73 3.27
N THR A 150 32.70 -14.45 3.27
CA THR A 150 33.21 -13.70 4.42
C THR A 150 32.22 -13.67 5.60
N ALA A 151 30.92 -13.78 5.32
CA ALA A 151 29.89 -13.85 6.37
C ALA A 151 29.95 -15.15 7.20
N ASP A 152 30.45 -16.23 6.63
CA ASP A 152 30.54 -17.54 7.27
C ASP A 152 31.84 -17.77 8.06
N LEU A 153 32.79 -16.83 7.98
CA LEU A 153 34.02 -16.94 8.74
C LEU A 153 33.77 -16.79 10.25
N PRO A 154 34.35 -17.62 11.11
CA PRO A 154 34.20 -17.53 12.55
C PRO A 154 34.51 -16.13 13.07
N GLY A 155 33.62 -15.58 13.86
CA GLY A 155 33.79 -14.25 14.49
C GLY A 155 33.90 -13.10 13.52
N SER A 156 33.57 -13.26 12.23
CA SER A 156 33.58 -12.15 11.29
C SER A 156 32.46 -11.14 11.60
N PRO A 157 32.79 -9.88 11.92
CA PRO A 157 31.80 -8.86 12.19
C PRO A 157 31.26 -8.22 10.89
N VAL A 158 31.73 -8.67 9.71
CA VAL A 158 31.40 -8.14 8.39
C VAL A 158 31.09 -9.26 7.41
N SER A 159 30.27 -8.97 6.43
CA SER A 159 29.91 -9.88 5.34
C SER A 159 30.70 -9.60 4.04
N ASN A 160 31.33 -8.44 3.92
CA ASN A 160 31.92 -7.98 2.67
C ASN A 160 33.43 -8.24 2.60
N ASN A 161 33.91 -8.57 1.40
CA ASN A 161 35.32 -8.52 1.09
C ASN A 161 35.80 -7.06 1.07
N PHE A 162 37.07 -6.86 1.31
CA PHE A 162 37.69 -5.54 1.33
C PHE A 162 37.75 -4.92 -0.06
N MET A 163 37.51 -3.62 -0.12
CA MET A 163 37.72 -2.82 -1.31
C MET A 163 38.67 -1.65 -0.98
N GLY A 164 39.82 -1.63 -1.65
CA GLY A 164 40.87 -0.65 -1.40
C GLY A 164 42.25 -1.23 -1.68
N CYS A 165 43.29 -0.64 -1.10
CA CYS A 165 44.63 -1.12 -1.17
C CYS A 165 45.12 -1.67 0.18
N LEU A 166 45.77 -2.82 0.17
CA LEU A 166 46.51 -3.38 1.30
C LEU A 166 47.98 -3.45 0.96
N LYS A 167 48.84 -3.12 1.90
CA LYS A 167 50.27 -3.27 1.74
C LYS A 167 50.91 -3.77 3.01
N ASP A 168 52.09 -4.36 2.83
CA ASP A 168 53.00 -4.84 3.90
C ASP A 168 52.25 -5.74 4.91
N VAL A 169 51.38 -6.67 4.41
CA VAL A 169 50.69 -7.61 5.28
C VAL A 169 51.69 -8.65 5.76
N VAL A 170 52.02 -8.59 7.05
CA VAL A 170 53.03 -9.44 7.66
C VAL A 170 52.46 -10.07 8.94
N TYR A 171 52.57 -11.40 9.02
CA TYR A 171 52.34 -12.13 10.24
C TYR A 171 53.67 -12.71 10.74
N LYS A 172 53.90 -12.59 12.02
CA LYS A 172 55.13 -13.05 12.66
C LYS A 172 54.78 -13.68 14.04
N ASN A 173 55.40 -14.82 14.29
CA ASN A 173 55.42 -15.45 15.63
C ASN A 173 56.83 -15.72 16.10
N ASN A 174 57.03 -16.54 17.13
CA ASN A 174 58.35 -16.88 17.65
C ASN A 174 59.15 -17.73 16.68
N ASP A 175 58.53 -18.47 15.76
CA ASP A 175 59.15 -19.49 14.93
C ASP A 175 59.42 -18.99 13.50
N PHE A 176 58.56 -18.16 12.96
CA PHE A 176 58.65 -17.71 11.56
C PHE A 176 57.98 -16.35 11.29
N LYS A 177 58.34 -15.80 10.13
CA LYS A 177 57.75 -14.54 9.61
C LYS A 177 57.19 -14.80 8.23
N LEU A 178 55.87 -14.55 8.04
CA LEU A 178 55.18 -14.60 6.74
C LEU A 178 54.96 -13.18 6.23
N GLU A 179 55.62 -12.81 5.15
CA GLU A 179 55.40 -11.55 4.43
C GLU A 179 54.34 -11.79 3.34
N LEU A 180 53.07 -11.89 3.75
CA LEU A 180 51.95 -12.34 2.90
C LEU A 180 51.80 -11.53 1.61
N SER A 181 51.91 -10.21 1.66
CA SER A 181 51.87 -9.35 0.47
C SER A 181 53.02 -9.64 -0.50
N ARG A 182 54.25 -9.91 0.02
CA ARG A 182 55.40 -10.27 -0.81
C ARG A 182 55.20 -11.61 -1.47
N LEU A 183 54.81 -12.62 -0.70
CA LEU A 183 54.59 -13.99 -1.19
C LEU A 183 53.51 -14.02 -2.28
N ALA A 184 52.44 -13.21 -2.12
CA ALA A 184 51.39 -13.09 -3.12
C ALA A 184 51.88 -12.43 -4.41
N GLN A 185 52.71 -11.38 -4.31
CA GLN A 185 53.26 -10.67 -5.47
C GLN A 185 54.33 -11.45 -6.20
N GLU A 186 55.15 -12.24 -5.46
CA GLU A 186 56.22 -13.07 -6.01
C GLU A 186 55.71 -14.44 -6.55
N GLY A 187 54.43 -14.80 -6.29
CA GLY A 187 53.81 -16.03 -6.80
C GLY A 187 54.26 -17.29 -6.05
N ASP A 188 54.40 -17.25 -4.71
CA ASP A 188 54.69 -18.42 -3.88
C ASP A 188 53.65 -19.53 -4.12
N ALA A 189 54.07 -20.78 -4.22
CA ALA A 189 53.23 -21.95 -4.55
C ALA A 189 52.11 -22.23 -3.51
N ARG A 190 52.20 -21.66 -2.30
CA ARG A 190 51.21 -21.77 -1.22
C ARG A 190 50.17 -20.62 -1.25
N VAL A 191 50.36 -19.64 -2.15
CA VAL A 191 49.42 -18.55 -2.33
C VAL A 191 48.48 -18.84 -3.47
N THR A 192 47.18 -18.75 -3.20
CA THR A 192 46.15 -18.80 -4.24
C THR A 192 45.50 -17.42 -4.40
N LEU A 193 45.60 -16.88 -5.62
CA LEU A 193 44.95 -15.61 -5.95
C LEU A 193 43.53 -15.84 -6.45
N HIS A 194 42.57 -15.12 -5.96
CA HIS A 194 41.16 -15.16 -6.39
C HIS A 194 40.77 -13.81 -7.01
N GLY A 195 40.39 -13.86 -8.28
CA GLY A 195 40.08 -12.65 -9.09
C GLY A 195 41.32 -12.00 -9.69
N ALA A 196 41.15 -10.82 -10.27
CA ALA A 196 42.21 -10.08 -10.94
C ALA A 196 42.87 -9.08 -9.98
N LEU A 197 43.73 -9.56 -9.08
CA LEU A 197 44.50 -8.72 -8.19
C LEU A 197 45.56 -7.90 -8.96
N LEU A 198 45.62 -6.60 -8.63
CA LEU A 198 46.61 -5.67 -9.18
C LEU A 198 47.65 -5.36 -8.09
N PHE A 199 48.93 -5.63 -8.36
CA PHE A 199 50.02 -5.38 -7.40
C PHE A 199 50.57 -3.95 -7.49
N HIS A 200 49.67 -2.97 -7.50
CA HIS A 200 49.90 -1.54 -7.34
C HIS A 200 48.66 -0.91 -6.74
N CYS A 201 48.78 0.26 -6.13
CA CYS A 201 47.64 0.97 -5.56
C CYS A 201 47.09 1.99 -6.54
N ASP A 202 46.11 1.58 -7.32
CA ASP A 202 45.25 2.55 -8.03
C ASP A 202 44.37 3.31 -7.01
N PRO A 203 43.93 4.53 -7.31
CA PRO A 203 42.85 5.11 -6.52
C PRO A 203 41.69 4.08 -6.50
N PRO A 204 41.21 3.68 -5.30
CA PRO A 204 40.18 2.63 -5.22
C PRO A 204 38.99 3.03 -6.08
N PRO A 205 38.52 2.16 -6.99
CA PRO A 205 37.34 2.44 -7.78
C PRO A 205 36.21 2.68 -6.81
N ALA A 206 35.69 3.90 -6.77
CA ALA A 206 34.40 4.12 -6.14
C ALA A 206 33.38 3.30 -6.94
N LEU A 207 32.60 2.44 -6.29
CA LEU A 207 31.41 1.87 -6.93
C LEU A 207 30.44 3.03 -7.11
N ASP A 208 30.46 3.57 -8.31
CA ASP A 208 29.70 4.79 -8.66
C ASP A 208 28.21 4.57 -8.40
N PRO A 209 27.55 5.51 -7.72
CA PRO A 209 26.12 5.40 -7.48
C PRO A 209 25.32 5.47 -8.75
N VAL A 210 24.18 4.81 -8.76
CA VAL A 210 23.13 4.95 -9.78
C VAL A 210 21.90 5.60 -9.17
N THR A 211 21.17 6.37 -9.99
CA THR A 211 19.90 7.01 -9.60
C THR A 211 18.74 6.31 -10.28
N PHE A 212 17.74 5.92 -9.51
CA PHE A 212 16.42 5.50 -9.96
C PHE A 212 15.50 6.72 -9.94
N ALA A 213 15.13 7.22 -11.12
CA ALA A 213 14.39 8.48 -11.25
C ALA A 213 12.87 8.28 -11.17
N THR A 214 12.36 7.09 -11.46
CA THR A 214 10.93 6.76 -11.48
C THR A 214 10.64 5.46 -10.73
N PRO A 215 9.41 5.26 -10.22
CA PRO A 215 9.04 4.04 -9.54
C PRO A 215 8.98 2.78 -10.43
N GLN A 216 9.05 2.95 -11.74
CA GLN A 216 9.10 1.83 -12.71
C GLN A 216 10.54 1.42 -13.04
N ALA A 217 11.51 2.27 -12.66
CA ALA A 217 12.92 2.01 -12.93
C ALA A 217 13.43 0.82 -12.11
N HIS A 218 14.12 -0.11 -12.76
CA HIS A 218 14.73 -1.26 -12.10
C HIS A 218 15.97 -1.74 -12.87
N LEU A 219 16.83 -2.47 -12.19
CA LEU A 219 17.97 -3.17 -12.77
C LEU A 219 17.86 -4.66 -12.46
N ALA A 220 17.98 -5.50 -13.48
CA ALA A 220 18.13 -6.95 -13.30
C ALA A 220 19.57 -7.25 -12.89
N LEU A 221 19.75 -7.96 -11.79
CA LEU A 221 21.04 -8.39 -11.28
C LEU A 221 21.36 -9.80 -11.79
N PRO A 222 22.65 -10.18 -11.87
CA PRO A 222 23.05 -11.54 -12.16
C PRO A 222 22.43 -12.54 -11.16
N THR A 223 22.12 -13.73 -11.66
CA THR A 223 21.49 -14.81 -10.91
C THR A 223 22.20 -15.06 -9.57
N TRP A 224 21.42 -15.10 -8.50
CA TRP A 224 21.90 -15.45 -7.17
C TRP A 224 21.61 -16.94 -6.91
N ARG A 225 22.67 -17.73 -6.75
CA ARG A 225 22.52 -19.18 -6.58
C ARG A 225 21.87 -19.53 -5.24
N PRO A 226 20.97 -20.54 -5.22
CA PRO A 226 20.39 -21.01 -3.98
C PRO A 226 21.48 -21.45 -3.00
N ALA A 227 21.42 -20.96 -1.77
CA ALA A 227 22.38 -21.31 -0.75
C ALA A 227 21.73 -21.36 0.64
N ARG A 228 22.36 -22.12 1.56
CA ARG A 228 22.01 -22.14 2.97
C ARG A 228 22.32 -20.81 3.64
N ALA A 229 23.49 -20.27 3.37
CA ALA A 229 23.91 -18.96 3.84
C ALA A 229 23.93 -17.96 2.68
N GLY A 230 23.73 -16.68 2.98
CA GLY A 230 23.81 -15.62 2.01
C GLY A 230 23.76 -14.25 2.63
N SER A 231 24.36 -13.28 1.95
CA SER A 231 24.37 -11.89 2.39
C SER A 231 24.14 -10.91 1.25
N VAL A 232 23.46 -9.81 1.57
CA VAL A 232 23.31 -8.66 0.66
C VAL A 232 23.52 -7.39 1.44
N SER A 233 24.39 -6.51 0.96
CA SER A 233 24.56 -5.18 1.54
C SER A 233 24.72 -4.12 0.47
N PHE A 234 24.20 -2.92 0.74
CA PHE A 234 24.32 -1.75 -0.12
C PHE A 234 24.02 -0.47 0.67
N ASP A 235 24.45 0.64 0.09
CA ASP A 235 24.04 1.96 0.57
C ASP A 235 22.91 2.50 -0.33
N PHE A 236 21.88 3.11 0.28
CA PHE A 236 20.86 3.83 -0.46
C PHE A 236 20.65 5.25 0.11
N ARG A 237 20.09 6.12 -0.72
CA ARG A 237 19.78 7.50 -0.37
C ARG A 237 18.49 7.94 -1.02
N THR A 238 17.51 8.43 -0.23
CA THR A 238 16.21 8.85 -0.76
C THR A 238 15.49 9.83 0.18
N THR A 239 14.50 10.54 -0.36
CA THR A 239 13.48 11.28 0.39
C THR A 239 12.08 10.71 0.19
N GLU A 240 11.96 9.65 -0.61
CA GLU A 240 10.67 8.98 -0.87
C GLU A 240 10.34 8.00 0.26
N PRO A 241 9.12 8.07 0.83
CA PRO A 241 8.77 7.25 1.98
C PRO A 241 8.50 5.77 1.66
N ASN A 242 8.22 5.46 0.41
CA ASN A 242 7.83 4.13 -0.03
C ASN A 242 8.61 3.71 -1.28
N GLY A 243 8.95 2.42 -1.37
CA GLY A 243 9.57 1.87 -2.58
C GLY A 243 10.27 0.54 -2.33
N VAL A 244 10.28 -0.33 -3.34
CA VAL A 244 11.00 -1.61 -3.31
C VAL A 244 12.45 -1.37 -3.72
N LEU A 245 13.37 -1.62 -2.80
CA LEU A 245 14.82 -1.49 -3.00
C LEU A 245 15.42 -2.70 -3.69
N LEU A 246 15.06 -3.89 -3.21
CA LEU A 246 15.57 -5.17 -3.70
C LEU A 246 14.45 -6.20 -3.70
N PHE A 247 14.37 -7.01 -4.75
CA PHE A 247 13.45 -8.13 -4.85
C PHE A 247 14.10 -9.31 -5.53
N GLY A 248 14.03 -10.49 -4.91
CA GLY A 248 14.44 -11.76 -5.49
C GLY A 248 13.34 -12.80 -5.32
N GLN A 249 13.10 -13.58 -6.36
CA GLN A 249 12.13 -14.66 -6.36
C GLN A 249 12.70 -15.91 -7.00
N GLY A 250 12.33 -17.07 -6.44
CA GLY A 250 12.67 -18.37 -6.99
C GLY A 250 11.74 -18.78 -8.16
N PRO A 251 12.09 -19.88 -8.84
CA PRO A 251 11.24 -20.41 -9.89
C PRO A 251 9.87 -20.85 -9.33
N PRO A 252 8.79 -20.77 -10.14
CA PRO A 252 7.51 -21.38 -9.80
C PRO A 252 7.72 -22.88 -9.51
N ARG A 253 7.02 -23.38 -8.50
CA ARG A 253 7.10 -24.83 -8.17
C ARG A 253 5.98 -25.55 -8.89
N ASP A 254 6.36 -26.58 -9.63
CA ASP A 254 5.40 -27.45 -10.28
C ASP A 254 4.58 -28.23 -9.23
N PRO A 255 3.26 -28.42 -9.43
CA PRO A 255 2.48 -29.29 -8.57
C PRO A 255 3.01 -30.73 -8.70
N PRO A 256 3.02 -31.51 -7.62
CA PRO A 256 3.43 -32.91 -7.72
C PRO A 256 2.54 -33.63 -8.75
N ALA A 257 3.15 -34.34 -9.69
CA ALA A 257 2.56 -34.92 -10.90
C ALA A 257 1.45 -36.01 -10.68
N ALA A 258 0.96 -36.19 -9.46
CA ALA A 258 0.09 -37.33 -9.10
C ALA A 258 -1.22 -36.97 -8.38
N ALA A 259 -1.69 -35.72 -8.29
CA ALA A 259 -2.97 -35.45 -7.61
C ALA A 259 -3.82 -34.35 -8.29
N PRO A 260 -4.90 -34.68 -9.00
CA PRO A 260 -5.85 -33.71 -9.57
C PRO A 260 -6.67 -32.93 -8.52
N ARG A 261 -6.52 -33.21 -7.22
CA ARG A 261 -7.23 -32.57 -6.10
C ARG A 261 -6.34 -32.33 -4.86
N GLY A 262 -5.03 -32.16 -5.04
CA GLY A 262 -4.11 -31.83 -3.93
C GLY A 262 -4.19 -30.37 -3.49
N PRO A 263 -3.63 -30.03 -2.29
CA PRO A 263 -3.48 -28.63 -1.87
C PRO A 263 -2.66 -27.84 -2.91
N PRO A 264 -2.91 -26.54 -3.06
CA PRO A 264 -2.16 -25.70 -4.01
C PRO A 264 -0.65 -25.79 -3.72
N PRO A 265 0.21 -25.74 -4.76
CA PRO A 265 1.65 -25.79 -4.57
C PRO A 265 2.10 -24.66 -3.64
N PRO A 266 3.11 -24.88 -2.79
CA PRO A 266 3.63 -23.85 -1.91
C PRO A 266 4.17 -22.69 -2.76
N PRO A 267 4.01 -21.45 -2.29
CA PRO A 267 4.50 -20.28 -3.03
C PRO A 267 6.02 -20.35 -3.24
N PRO A 268 6.55 -19.76 -4.32
CA PRO A 268 7.98 -19.68 -4.55
C PRO A 268 8.68 -18.94 -3.40
N ASP A 269 9.95 -19.25 -3.18
CA ASP A 269 10.77 -18.51 -2.22
C ASP A 269 10.94 -17.06 -2.71
N PHE A 270 10.98 -16.11 -1.79
CA PHE A 270 11.26 -14.72 -2.12
C PHE A 270 11.98 -13.99 -1.00
N LEU A 271 12.75 -12.97 -1.38
CA LEU A 271 13.37 -12.00 -0.49
C LEU A 271 13.10 -10.60 -1.03
N ALA A 272 12.62 -9.70 -0.18
CA ALA A 272 12.44 -8.31 -0.55
C ALA A 272 12.91 -7.35 0.55
N LEU A 273 13.42 -6.21 0.13
CA LEU A 273 13.68 -5.05 0.97
C LEU A 273 12.82 -3.90 0.46
N GLU A 274 11.91 -3.40 1.30
CA GLU A 274 11.04 -2.29 0.92
C GLU A 274 11.04 -1.17 1.95
N LEU A 275 10.88 0.05 1.46
CA LEU A 275 10.56 1.21 2.27
C LEU A 275 9.03 1.34 2.38
N LEU A 276 8.56 1.54 3.62
CA LEU A 276 7.16 1.82 3.90
C LEU A 276 7.07 2.90 4.99
N ASP A 277 6.43 4.02 4.65
CA ASP A 277 6.33 5.21 5.51
C ASP A 277 7.69 5.71 6.04
N GLY A 278 8.73 5.55 5.23
CA GLY A 278 10.11 5.92 5.55
C GLY A 278 10.86 4.91 6.40
N HIS A 279 10.29 3.77 6.71
CA HIS A 279 10.95 2.68 7.43
C HIS A 279 11.33 1.54 6.50
N LEU A 280 12.47 0.93 6.76
CA LEU A 280 12.92 -0.25 6.02
C LEU A 280 12.30 -1.52 6.60
N TYR A 281 11.78 -2.37 5.71
CA TYR A 281 11.24 -3.69 6.02
C TYR A 281 11.97 -4.77 5.23
N LEU A 282 12.25 -5.89 5.89
CA LEU A 282 12.66 -7.15 5.29
C LEU A 282 11.44 -8.05 5.15
N LEU A 283 11.22 -8.57 3.95
CA LEU A 283 10.22 -9.59 3.65
C LEU A 283 10.95 -10.83 3.18
N LEU A 284 10.63 -11.99 3.75
CA LEU A 284 11.30 -13.26 3.44
C LEU A 284 10.28 -14.40 3.45
N GLY A 285 10.16 -15.12 2.35
CA GLY A 285 9.34 -16.33 2.22
C GLY A 285 10.20 -17.53 1.84
N MET A 286 10.15 -18.62 2.64
CA MET A 286 10.89 -19.85 2.43
C MET A 286 9.94 -21.06 2.36
N GLY A 287 8.95 -21.00 1.44
CA GLY A 287 7.97 -22.06 1.22
C GLY A 287 6.88 -22.22 2.29
N ALA A 288 6.90 -21.38 3.32
CA ALA A 288 5.89 -21.26 4.36
C ALA A 288 5.38 -19.81 4.46
N ALA A 289 4.59 -19.49 5.48
CA ALA A 289 4.13 -18.13 5.73
C ALA A 289 5.32 -17.14 5.75
N GLY A 290 5.29 -16.11 4.89
CA GLY A 290 6.34 -15.12 4.77
C GLY A 290 6.60 -14.37 6.08
N LEU A 291 7.86 -14.05 6.36
CA LEU A 291 8.28 -13.14 7.42
C LEU A 291 8.22 -11.70 6.91
N ARG A 292 7.67 -10.79 7.69
CA ARG A 292 7.81 -9.34 7.50
C ARG A 292 8.40 -8.73 8.76
N LEU A 293 9.55 -8.10 8.64
CA LEU A 293 10.29 -7.54 9.76
C LEU A 293 10.59 -6.06 9.53
N ARG A 294 10.24 -5.19 10.46
CA ARG A 294 10.66 -3.80 10.45
C ARG A 294 12.12 -3.71 10.87
N ALA A 295 13.00 -3.40 9.92
CA ALA A 295 14.44 -3.36 10.12
C ALA A 295 14.92 -2.03 10.72
N SER A 296 14.25 -0.90 10.43
CA SER A 296 14.66 0.41 10.92
C SER A 296 13.73 0.94 12.02
N ALA A 297 14.30 1.38 13.15
CA ALA A 297 13.55 2.01 14.23
C ALA A 297 13.16 3.47 13.92
N ARG A 298 14.01 4.18 13.18
CA ARG A 298 13.79 5.55 12.71
C ARG A 298 13.54 5.55 11.21
N LYS A 299 12.98 6.64 10.71
CA LYS A 299 12.85 6.87 9.27
C LYS A 299 14.24 7.00 8.64
N VAL A 300 14.41 6.40 7.47
CA VAL A 300 15.66 6.36 6.70
C VAL A 300 15.51 7.06 5.35
N THR A 301 14.66 8.08 5.32
CA THR A 301 14.31 8.86 4.13
C THR A 301 14.55 10.35 4.34
N ASP A 302 15.62 10.67 5.05
CA ASP A 302 16.08 12.02 5.35
C ASP A 302 16.95 12.63 4.24
N GLY A 303 17.22 11.85 3.20
CA GLY A 303 18.08 12.26 2.09
C GLY A 303 19.57 12.06 2.37
N GLU A 304 19.94 11.35 3.43
CA GLU A 304 21.29 10.93 3.74
C GLU A 304 21.55 9.48 3.34
N TRP A 305 22.83 9.10 3.21
CA TRP A 305 23.20 7.72 2.88
C TRP A 305 22.91 6.80 4.06
N CYS A 306 22.13 5.76 3.79
CA CYS A 306 21.77 4.70 4.72
C CYS A 306 22.36 3.37 4.26
N HIS A 307 23.09 2.70 5.16
CA HIS A 307 23.66 1.38 4.92
C HIS A 307 22.69 0.29 5.34
N VAL A 308 22.52 -0.72 4.50
CA VAL A 308 21.74 -1.94 4.78
C VAL A 308 22.62 -3.16 4.59
N ASP A 309 22.58 -4.06 5.56
CA ASP A 309 23.26 -5.36 5.49
C ASP A 309 22.31 -6.46 5.98
N VAL A 310 22.04 -7.43 5.12
CA VAL A 310 21.22 -8.60 5.42
C VAL A 310 22.11 -9.83 5.41
N GLN A 311 22.17 -10.55 6.51
CA GLN A 311 22.90 -11.78 6.69
C GLN A 311 21.95 -12.91 7.05
N ARG A 312 22.11 -14.07 6.44
CA ARG A 312 21.29 -15.24 6.68
C ARG A 312 22.11 -16.54 6.70
N ASP A 313 21.87 -17.39 7.67
CA ASP A 313 22.29 -18.79 7.73
C ASP A 313 21.08 -19.68 8.03
N GLY A 314 20.68 -20.47 7.06
CA GLY A 314 19.44 -21.24 7.12
C GLY A 314 18.23 -20.32 7.29
N ARG A 315 17.44 -20.55 8.32
CA ARG A 315 16.28 -19.75 8.70
C ARG A 315 16.60 -18.56 9.61
N LYS A 316 17.79 -18.58 10.23
CA LYS A 316 18.26 -17.52 11.12
C LYS A 316 18.98 -16.45 10.31
N GLY A 317 18.88 -15.22 10.79
CA GLY A 317 19.64 -14.14 10.20
C GLY A 317 19.45 -12.83 10.96
N SER A 318 20.04 -11.79 10.40
CA SER A 318 19.90 -10.43 10.90
C SER A 318 19.83 -9.44 9.74
N VAL A 319 19.11 -8.36 9.96
CA VAL A 319 19.13 -7.19 9.09
C VAL A 319 19.68 -6.01 9.88
N SER A 320 20.74 -5.41 9.39
CA SER A 320 21.37 -4.25 9.99
C SER A 320 21.08 -3.01 9.17
N VAL A 321 20.66 -1.94 9.84
CA VAL A 321 20.45 -0.63 9.24
C VAL A 321 21.38 0.35 9.95
N ASN A 322 22.36 0.85 9.21
CA ASN A 322 23.53 1.60 9.73
C ASN A 322 24.27 0.75 10.80
N SER A 323 24.20 1.15 12.08
CA SER A 323 24.89 0.46 13.17
C SER A 323 23.96 -0.44 14.01
N ARG A 324 22.67 -0.55 13.65
CA ARG A 324 21.69 -1.30 14.42
C ARG A 324 21.29 -2.59 13.71
N SER A 325 21.53 -3.72 14.35
CA SER A 325 21.14 -5.05 13.86
C SER A 325 19.84 -5.52 14.52
N THR A 326 18.96 -6.13 13.72
CA THR A 326 17.70 -6.73 14.13
C THR A 326 17.72 -8.20 13.72
N PRO A 327 17.75 -9.15 14.67
CA PRO A 327 17.75 -10.57 14.34
C PRO A 327 16.37 -11.03 13.86
N PHE A 328 16.34 -12.10 13.05
CA PHE A 328 15.13 -12.75 12.60
C PHE A 328 15.24 -14.27 12.55
N LEU A 329 14.08 -14.93 12.56
CA LEU A 329 13.93 -16.36 12.32
C LEU A 329 12.79 -16.58 11.32
N ALA A 330 13.10 -17.11 10.15
CA ALA A 330 12.09 -17.41 9.12
C ALA A 330 11.25 -18.64 9.54
N SER A 331 9.97 -18.61 9.15
CA SER A 331 9.02 -19.71 9.38
C SER A 331 9.27 -20.86 8.39
N GLY A 332 8.94 -22.10 8.77
CA GLY A 332 9.06 -23.29 7.92
C GLY A 332 10.25 -24.18 8.31
N ASP A 333 10.46 -25.25 7.54
CA ASP A 333 11.47 -26.29 7.83
C ASP A 333 12.67 -26.25 6.88
N ARG A 334 12.68 -25.32 5.91
CA ARG A 334 13.70 -25.23 4.88
C ARG A 334 14.80 -24.25 5.28
N ASP A 335 16.05 -24.68 5.09
CA ASP A 335 17.23 -23.88 5.37
C ASP A 335 17.84 -23.21 4.13
N VAL A 336 17.43 -23.63 2.92
CA VAL A 336 17.90 -23.06 1.65
C VAL A 336 16.88 -22.08 1.10
N LEU A 337 17.33 -20.89 0.76
CA LEU A 337 16.55 -19.87 0.07
C LEU A 337 16.89 -19.90 -1.41
N ASP A 338 15.89 -20.20 -2.24
CA ASP A 338 16.03 -20.19 -3.69
C ASP A 338 15.41 -18.92 -4.27
N VAL A 339 16.24 -17.95 -4.58
CA VAL A 339 15.87 -16.69 -5.27
C VAL A 339 16.63 -16.53 -6.60
N GLY A 340 17.10 -17.68 -7.13
CA GLY A 340 17.99 -17.68 -8.26
C GLY A 340 17.38 -17.38 -9.62
N ALA A 341 16.05 -17.38 -9.75
CA ALA A 341 15.42 -17.10 -11.03
C ALA A 341 15.56 -15.65 -11.45
N GLU A 342 15.40 -14.72 -10.51
CA GLU A 342 15.40 -13.29 -10.80
C GLU A 342 15.70 -12.47 -9.54
N LEU A 343 16.62 -11.53 -9.69
CA LEU A 343 16.97 -10.56 -8.65
C LEU A 343 16.93 -9.15 -9.26
N TYR A 344 16.15 -8.27 -8.68
CA TYR A 344 15.94 -6.91 -9.15
C TYR A 344 16.32 -5.88 -8.10
N LEU A 345 16.97 -4.80 -8.53
CA LEU A 345 17.35 -3.65 -7.73
C LEU A 345 16.51 -2.43 -8.17
N GLY A 346 15.95 -1.69 -7.21
CA GLY A 346 15.23 -0.44 -7.43
C GLY A 346 13.76 -0.56 -7.79
N GLY A 347 13.30 -1.74 -8.23
CA GLY A 347 11.90 -1.94 -8.63
C GLY A 347 11.64 -3.31 -9.18
N LEU A 348 10.49 -3.49 -9.80
CA LEU A 348 10.01 -4.74 -10.38
C LEU A 348 9.60 -4.51 -11.84
N PRO A 349 9.81 -5.48 -12.75
CA PRO A 349 9.23 -5.44 -14.07
C PRO A 349 7.71 -5.55 -14.02
N GLU A 350 7.03 -5.04 -15.04
CA GLU A 350 5.57 -5.09 -15.16
C GLU A 350 5.05 -6.53 -15.12
N GLY A 351 3.91 -6.75 -14.47
CA GLY A 351 3.21 -8.04 -14.43
C GLY A 351 3.55 -8.94 -13.24
N ARG A 352 4.24 -8.47 -12.19
CA ARG A 352 4.62 -9.29 -11.03
C ARG A 352 3.81 -9.04 -9.75
N PRO A 353 3.96 -9.93 -8.74
CA PRO A 353 2.88 -10.24 -7.81
C PRO A 353 2.33 -9.04 -7.08
N ALA A 354 1.02 -9.02 -6.98
CA ALA A 354 0.25 -8.13 -6.14
C ALA A 354 0.74 -8.20 -4.68
N GLY A 355 0.97 -7.05 -4.06
CA GLY A 355 1.40 -6.96 -2.65
C GLY A 355 2.69 -6.18 -2.43
N LEU A 356 3.57 -6.06 -3.43
CA LEU A 356 4.71 -5.15 -3.38
C LEU A 356 4.33 -3.81 -4.00
N ARG A 357 4.76 -2.74 -3.34
CA ARG A 357 4.46 -1.37 -3.76
C ARG A 357 5.36 -0.96 -4.93
N LEU A 358 5.15 0.26 -5.40
CA LEU A 358 5.96 0.89 -6.45
C LEU A 358 7.46 0.77 -6.14
N GLY A 359 8.30 0.78 -7.18
CA GLY A 359 9.74 0.70 -7.05
C GLY A 359 10.34 1.91 -6.32
N PHE A 360 11.60 1.77 -5.94
CA PHE A 360 12.39 2.76 -5.23
C PHE A 360 12.75 3.95 -6.13
N VAL A 361 12.72 5.14 -5.58
CA VAL A 361 13.23 6.37 -6.21
C VAL A 361 14.30 6.98 -5.32
N GLY A 362 15.50 7.16 -5.86
CA GLY A 362 16.66 7.60 -5.12
C GLY A 362 17.95 7.03 -5.68
N CYS A 363 19.00 7.00 -4.88
CA CYS A 363 20.31 6.50 -5.29
C CYS A 363 20.67 5.22 -4.55
N VAL A 364 21.41 4.34 -5.23
CA VAL A 364 22.02 3.12 -4.66
C VAL A 364 23.49 3.06 -5.05
N ARG A 365 24.36 2.63 -4.14
CA ARG A 365 25.78 2.34 -4.38
C ARG A 365 26.25 1.20 -3.51
N ASP A 366 27.49 0.77 -3.73
CA ASP A 366 28.20 -0.19 -2.89
C ASP A 366 27.42 -1.51 -2.68
N LEU A 367 26.87 -2.06 -3.78
CA LEU A 367 26.14 -3.34 -3.74
C LEU A 367 27.10 -4.51 -3.62
N PHE A 368 26.93 -5.30 -2.58
CA PHE A 368 27.61 -6.58 -2.37
C PHE A 368 26.58 -7.70 -2.26
N VAL A 369 26.85 -8.82 -2.93
CA VAL A 369 26.06 -10.06 -2.83
C VAL A 369 27.04 -11.18 -2.46
N ASP A 370 26.77 -11.89 -1.37
CA ASP A 370 27.67 -12.91 -0.79
C ASP A 370 29.12 -12.40 -0.63
N GLY A 371 29.22 -11.18 -0.07
CA GLY A 371 30.51 -10.53 0.21
C GLY A 371 31.26 -10.00 -1.02
N ARG A 372 30.73 -10.18 -2.23
CA ARG A 372 31.37 -9.76 -3.48
C ARG A 372 30.70 -8.51 -4.03
N SER A 373 31.50 -7.53 -4.41
CA SER A 373 31.01 -6.30 -5.03
C SER A 373 30.31 -6.55 -6.37
N ARG A 374 29.26 -5.79 -6.65
CA ARG A 374 28.55 -5.74 -7.93
C ARG A 374 28.60 -4.31 -8.44
N ASP A 375 29.24 -4.12 -9.60
CA ASP A 375 29.27 -2.82 -10.25
C ASP A 375 27.90 -2.54 -10.89
N VAL A 376 27.04 -1.79 -10.17
CA VAL A 376 25.69 -1.43 -10.65
C VAL A 376 25.72 -0.51 -11.88
N ARG A 377 26.80 0.24 -12.06
CA ARG A 377 26.97 1.11 -13.24
C ARG A 377 27.30 0.32 -14.50
N ALA A 378 28.11 -0.73 -14.39
CA ALA A 378 28.40 -1.62 -15.49
C ALA A 378 27.16 -2.32 -16.04
N LEU A 379 26.15 -2.57 -15.18
CA LEU A 379 24.88 -3.15 -15.59
C LEU A 379 24.02 -2.21 -16.48
N LEU A 380 24.26 -0.90 -16.47
CA LEU A 380 23.59 0.05 -17.36
C LEU A 380 24.02 -0.10 -18.81
N GLY A 381 25.25 -0.64 -19.06
CA GLY A 381 25.80 -0.84 -20.42
C GLY A 381 25.60 -2.24 -20.99
N ALA A 382 25.25 -3.24 -20.18
CA ALA A 382 25.17 -4.65 -20.58
C ALA A 382 23.86 -5.06 -21.28
N GLY A 383 22.81 -4.25 -21.18
CA GLY A 383 21.56 -4.43 -21.93
C GLY A 383 21.56 -3.63 -23.21
N GLY A 384 21.73 -4.29 -24.37
CA GLY A 384 21.90 -3.66 -25.68
C GLY A 384 21.00 -2.45 -25.96
N ALA A 385 21.49 -1.48 -26.71
CA ALA A 385 20.91 -0.28 -27.31
C ALA A 385 19.81 0.54 -26.58
N GLY A 386 19.50 0.26 -25.31
CA GLY A 386 18.56 1.03 -24.47
C GLY A 386 18.84 0.71 -23.03
N GLY A 387 19.58 1.58 -22.33
CA GLY A 387 19.79 1.50 -20.88
C GLY A 387 18.45 1.34 -20.15
N ALA A 388 18.45 0.71 -18.99
CA ALA A 388 17.24 0.53 -18.18
C ALA A 388 16.48 1.85 -18.03
N PRO A 389 15.23 1.97 -18.52
CA PRO A 389 14.53 3.23 -18.56
C PRO A 389 14.38 3.81 -17.15
N GLY A 390 14.73 5.06 -16.96
CA GLY A 390 14.65 5.74 -15.68
C GLY A 390 15.80 5.47 -14.70
N VAL A 391 16.88 4.78 -15.12
CA VAL A 391 18.11 4.63 -14.33
C VAL A 391 19.22 5.43 -14.96
N SER A 392 19.90 6.26 -14.17
CA SER A 392 21.02 7.11 -14.63
C SER A 392 22.25 6.94 -13.76
N PRO A 393 23.46 7.13 -14.32
CA PRO A 393 24.70 7.15 -13.55
C PRO A 393 24.75 8.40 -12.64
N LEU A 394 25.55 8.32 -11.59
CA LEU A 394 25.75 9.34 -10.55
C LEU A 394 24.52 9.53 -9.62
N CYS A 395 24.75 10.21 -8.52
CA CYS A 395 23.73 10.58 -7.55
C CYS A 395 23.71 12.11 -7.37
N ALA A 396 22.95 12.77 -8.19
CA ALA A 396 22.70 14.20 -8.08
C ALA A 396 21.36 14.45 -7.37
N ARG A 397 21.30 15.45 -6.52
CA ARG A 397 20.05 15.94 -5.93
C ARG A 397 19.95 17.43 -6.25
N ASP A 398 18.93 17.78 -7.04
CA ASP A 398 18.59 19.17 -7.28
C ASP A 398 17.94 19.80 -6.04
N PRO A 399 18.10 21.11 -5.80
CA PRO A 399 17.46 21.76 -4.67
C PRO A 399 15.93 21.65 -4.76
N PRO A 400 15.22 21.36 -3.63
CA PRO A 400 13.78 21.14 -3.62
C PRO A 400 13.04 22.46 -3.88
N ARG A 401 12.49 22.69 -5.06
CA ARG A 401 11.59 23.80 -5.41
C ARG A 401 10.57 23.44 -6.49
N LEU A 402 10.39 22.17 -6.78
CA LEU A 402 9.53 21.73 -7.88
C LEU A 402 8.04 21.95 -7.59
N CYS A 403 7.64 21.93 -6.33
CA CYS A 403 6.27 22.23 -5.92
C CYS A 403 5.91 23.73 -5.98
N ALA A 404 6.91 24.62 -6.05
CA ALA A 404 6.66 26.06 -6.12
C ALA A 404 5.95 26.49 -7.42
N SER A 405 6.03 25.68 -8.48
CA SER A 405 5.33 25.91 -9.75
C SER A 405 3.85 25.47 -9.74
N GLY A 406 3.32 24.93 -8.62
CA GLY A 406 1.96 24.42 -8.53
C GLY A 406 1.64 23.30 -9.53
N PRO A 407 2.46 22.23 -9.65
CA PRO A 407 2.32 21.24 -10.71
C PRO A 407 1.11 20.33 -10.59
N CYS A 408 0.50 20.23 -9.39
CA CYS A 408 -0.65 19.37 -9.13
C CYS A 408 -1.96 20.10 -9.44
N ARG A 409 -2.85 19.43 -10.16
CA ARG A 409 -4.15 19.95 -10.58
C ARG A 409 -5.27 19.48 -9.66
N ASN A 410 -6.45 20.02 -9.85
CA ASN A 410 -7.71 19.55 -9.25
C ASN A 410 -7.65 19.34 -7.71
N GLY A 411 -6.94 20.22 -7.00
CA GLY A 411 -6.84 20.17 -5.54
C GLY A 411 -5.84 19.11 -5.02
N GLY A 412 -5.04 18.50 -5.89
CA GLY A 412 -3.97 17.59 -5.47
C GLY A 412 -2.91 18.30 -4.63
N THR A 413 -2.44 17.63 -3.57
CA THR A 413 -1.41 18.16 -2.68
C THR A 413 -0.02 17.82 -3.21
N CYS A 414 0.83 18.85 -3.42
CA CYS A 414 2.20 18.65 -3.88
C CYS A 414 3.15 18.34 -2.72
N ARG A 415 4.01 17.34 -2.91
CA ARG A 415 5.11 16.98 -2.04
C ARG A 415 6.42 16.94 -2.83
N GLU A 416 7.50 17.50 -2.28
CA GLU A 416 8.84 17.37 -2.86
C GLU A 416 9.32 15.91 -2.71
N GLY A 417 9.63 15.28 -3.83
CA GLY A 417 10.23 13.96 -3.91
C GLY A 417 11.73 14.03 -4.22
N TRP A 418 12.30 12.92 -4.67
CA TRP A 418 13.69 12.84 -5.13
C TRP A 418 13.79 13.34 -6.58
N ASN A 419 14.28 14.58 -6.78
CA ASN A 419 14.37 15.26 -8.06
C ASN A 419 13.06 15.27 -8.88
N ARG A 420 11.91 15.16 -8.19
CA ARG A 420 10.59 15.22 -8.80
C ARG A 420 9.56 15.77 -7.81
N PHE A 421 8.49 16.32 -8.33
CA PHE A 421 7.30 16.56 -7.51
C PHE A 421 6.45 15.28 -7.45
N VAL A 422 5.71 15.12 -6.37
CA VAL A 422 4.76 14.04 -6.20
C VAL A 422 3.42 14.64 -5.80
N CYS A 423 2.41 14.43 -6.65
CA CYS A 423 1.05 14.88 -6.34
C CYS A 423 0.30 13.79 -5.57
N ASP A 424 -0.23 14.14 -4.43
CA ASP A 424 -1.20 13.30 -3.70
C ASP A 424 -2.60 13.65 -4.21
N CYS A 425 -3.16 12.79 -5.04
CA CYS A 425 -4.48 12.95 -5.65
C CYS A 425 -5.59 12.30 -4.82
N ARG A 426 -5.26 11.67 -3.70
CA ARG A 426 -6.23 10.95 -2.86
C ARG A 426 -7.31 11.90 -2.36
N GLY A 427 -8.56 11.49 -2.49
CA GLY A 427 -9.71 12.29 -2.08
C GLY A 427 -10.09 13.44 -3.03
N THR A 428 -9.38 13.64 -4.16
CA THR A 428 -9.71 14.67 -5.14
C THR A 428 -10.73 14.20 -6.17
N GLY A 429 -10.83 12.91 -6.42
CA GLY A 429 -11.59 12.34 -7.55
C GLY A 429 -10.82 12.30 -8.85
N TYR A 430 -9.51 12.55 -8.80
CA TYR A 430 -8.62 12.52 -9.94
C TYR A 430 -7.45 11.58 -9.71
N LEU A 431 -6.87 11.09 -10.79
CA LEU A 431 -5.72 10.20 -10.87
C LEU A 431 -4.64 10.82 -11.77
N GLY A 432 -3.53 10.09 -11.91
CA GLY A 432 -2.41 10.52 -12.74
C GLY A 432 -1.33 11.27 -11.96
N PRO A 433 -0.14 11.44 -12.55
CA PRO A 433 1.02 12.04 -11.88
C PRO A 433 0.84 13.51 -11.47
N ARG A 434 -0.16 14.21 -12.05
CA ARG A 434 -0.52 15.59 -11.72
C ARG A 434 -1.97 15.75 -11.26
N CYS A 435 -2.68 14.65 -10.99
CA CYS A 435 -4.12 14.64 -10.71
C CYS A 435 -4.94 15.23 -11.88
N GLU A 436 -4.57 14.93 -13.11
CA GLU A 436 -5.17 15.46 -14.32
C GLU A 436 -6.29 14.59 -14.89
N THR A 437 -6.29 13.30 -14.63
CA THR A 437 -7.26 12.33 -15.17
C THR A 437 -8.41 12.13 -14.19
N GLU A 438 -9.64 12.30 -14.62
CA GLU A 438 -10.81 12.02 -13.79
C GLU A 438 -10.91 10.53 -13.48
N ALA A 439 -11.05 10.20 -12.19
CA ALA A 439 -11.19 8.83 -11.72
C ALA A 439 -12.55 8.25 -12.13
N ALA A 440 -12.59 6.96 -12.45
CA ALA A 440 -13.83 6.26 -12.76
C ALA A 440 -14.85 6.42 -11.63
N VAL A 441 -16.10 6.68 -12.01
CA VAL A 441 -17.25 6.71 -11.11
C VAL A 441 -18.09 5.47 -11.38
N LEU A 442 -18.50 4.76 -10.34
CA LEU A 442 -19.38 3.60 -10.41
C LEU A 442 -20.64 3.89 -9.60
N SER A 443 -21.81 3.64 -10.20
CA SER A 443 -23.12 3.88 -9.58
C SER A 443 -23.75 2.56 -9.13
N TYR A 444 -24.34 2.57 -7.93
CA TYR A 444 -24.96 1.42 -7.28
C TYR A 444 -26.40 1.74 -6.90
N ASP A 445 -27.32 0.88 -7.23
CA ASP A 445 -28.75 0.98 -6.95
C ASP A 445 -29.23 0.10 -5.79
N GLY A 446 -28.31 -0.49 -5.03
CA GLY A 446 -28.63 -1.44 -3.95
C GLY A 446 -28.70 -2.92 -4.41
N SER A 447 -28.72 -3.20 -5.71
CA SER A 447 -28.65 -4.55 -6.28
C SER A 447 -27.31 -4.83 -6.98
N MET A 448 -26.49 -3.81 -7.16
CA MET A 448 -25.26 -3.83 -7.95
C MET A 448 -24.01 -4.05 -7.09
N TYR A 449 -22.99 -4.68 -7.70
CA TYR A 449 -21.69 -4.92 -7.06
C TYR A 449 -20.53 -4.86 -8.06
N LEU A 450 -19.34 -4.66 -7.53
CA LEU A 450 -18.07 -4.93 -8.17
C LEU A 450 -17.29 -5.91 -7.28
N LYS A 451 -16.73 -6.96 -7.88
CA LYS A 451 -15.87 -7.94 -7.23
C LYS A 451 -14.60 -8.11 -8.02
N VAL A 452 -13.46 -7.87 -7.40
CA VAL A 452 -12.15 -8.13 -7.96
C VAL A 452 -11.55 -9.32 -7.27
N GLN A 453 -11.22 -10.36 -8.03
CA GLN A 453 -10.52 -11.52 -7.51
C GLN A 453 -9.02 -11.25 -7.52
N VAL A 454 -8.38 -11.43 -6.37
CA VAL A 454 -6.94 -11.31 -6.20
C VAL A 454 -6.34 -12.67 -5.84
N PRO A 455 -5.09 -12.97 -6.29
CA PRO A 455 -4.44 -14.23 -5.92
C PRO A 455 -4.16 -14.22 -4.42
N GLY A 456 -4.94 -14.96 -3.62
CA GLY A 456 -4.86 -15.14 -2.17
C GLY A 456 -3.77 -14.34 -1.44
N GLU A 457 -4.03 -13.06 -1.18
CA GLU A 457 -3.04 -12.18 -0.57
C GLU A 457 -3.05 -12.29 0.95
N GLN A 458 -1.85 -12.24 1.53
CA GLN A 458 -1.65 -12.11 2.97
C GLN A 458 -0.86 -10.84 3.24
N THR A 459 -1.50 -9.85 3.82
CA THR A 459 -0.91 -8.52 4.02
C THR A 459 -0.88 -8.14 5.50
N GLU A 460 0.12 -7.35 5.90
CA GLU A 460 0.22 -6.74 7.24
C GLU A 460 0.16 -5.21 7.18
N ALA A 461 0.02 -4.67 5.97
CA ALA A 461 -0.09 -3.24 5.75
C ALA A 461 -0.98 -2.96 4.55
N GLU A 462 -2.08 -2.25 4.75
CA GLU A 462 -2.98 -1.80 3.70
C GLU A 462 -3.10 -0.28 3.68
N ASP A 463 -3.24 0.23 2.47
CA ASP A 463 -3.65 1.61 2.18
C ASP A 463 -4.87 1.56 1.27
N VAL A 464 -5.98 2.08 1.76
CA VAL A 464 -7.21 2.21 0.99
C VAL A 464 -7.57 3.67 0.90
N SER A 465 -7.89 4.15 -0.28
CA SER A 465 -8.50 5.46 -0.46
C SER A 465 -9.61 5.38 -1.50
N LEU A 466 -10.70 6.08 -1.25
CA LEU A 466 -11.84 6.17 -2.14
C LEU A 466 -12.65 7.44 -1.84
N ARG A 467 -13.57 7.76 -2.75
CA ARG A 467 -14.63 8.72 -2.50
C ARG A 467 -15.97 8.05 -2.71
N PHE A 468 -16.93 8.44 -1.91
CA PHE A 468 -18.31 7.97 -2.06
C PHE A 468 -19.30 9.13 -1.90
N MET A 469 -20.48 8.94 -2.41
CA MET A 469 -21.62 9.82 -2.26
C MET A 469 -22.85 8.95 -2.10
N SER A 470 -23.62 9.15 -1.03
CA SER A 470 -24.83 8.38 -0.74
C SER A 470 -25.89 9.24 -0.08
N PRO A 471 -27.16 9.09 -0.45
CA PRO A 471 -28.26 9.71 0.28
C PRO A 471 -28.73 8.88 1.48
N ARG A 472 -28.15 7.66 1.67
CA ARG A 472 -28.55 6.72 2.71
C ARG A 472 -27.54 6.64 3.83
N ALA A 473 -28.05 6.46 5.06
CA ALA A 473 -27.25 6.32 6.26
C ALA A 473 -26.55 4.94 6.41
N PHE A 474 -26.93 3.95 5.58
CA PHE A 474 -26.40 2.58 5.64
C PHE A 474 -25.98 2.09 4.26
N GLY A 475 -24.88 1.34 4.21
CA GLY A 475 -24.46 0.70 2.97
C GLY A 475 -23.02 0.23 2.98
N LEU A 476 -22.73 -0.89 2.33
CA LEU A 476 -21.40 -1.45 2.18
C LEU A 476 -20.60 -0.67 1.13
N VAL A 477 -19.57 0.02 1.55
CA VAL A 477 -18.69 0.77 0.63
C VAL A 477 -17.61 -0.14 0.05
N LEU A 478 -16.94 -0.93 0.92
CA LEU A 478 -15.87 -1.85 0.50
C LEU A 478 -15.75 -2.98 1.53
N ALA A 479 -15.49 -4.19 1.05
CA ALA A 479 -15.09 -5.32 1.87
C ALA A 479 -13.98 -6.13 1.19
N THR A 480 -13.02 -6.62 1.98
CA THR A 480 -12.18 -7.74 1.56
C THR A 480 -12.76 -9.04 2.12
N THR A 481 -12.77 -10.11 1.32
CA THR A 481 -13.32 -11.41 1.74
C THR A 481 -12.33 -12.53 1.47
N SER A 482 -12.26 -13.50 2.41
CA SER A 482 -11.46 -14.71 2.26
C SER A 482 -12.34 -15.92 1.95
N ARG A 483 -11.77 -16.90 1.23
CA ARG A 483 -12.42 -18.20 0.96
C ARG A 483 -12.24 -19.18 2.11
N HIS A 484 -11.26 -18.96 2.97
CA HIS A 484 -10.79 -19.92 3.97
C HIS A 484 -10.89 -19.43 5.42
N SER A 485 -11.09 -18.14 5.64
CA SER A 485 -11.13 -17.51 6.97
C SER A 485 -12.21 -16.43 7.06
N ALA A 486 -12.52 -15.99 8.26
CA ALA A 486 -13.40 -14.83 8.51
C ALA A 486 -12.66 -13.49 8.44
N ASP A 487 -11.44 -13.50 7.90
CA ASP A 487 -10.65 -12.28 7.72
C ASP A 487 -11.36 -11.29 6.81
N THR A 488 -11.46 -10.05 7.27
CA THR A 488 -12.08 -8.98 6.50
C THR A 488 -11.60 -7.61 6.95
N LEU A 489 -11.36 -6.74 6.00
CA LEU A 489 -11.35 -5.29 6.18
C LEU A 489 -12.61 -4.76 5.52
N ARG A 490 -13.53 -4.16 6.30
CA ARG A 490 -14.82 -3.72 5.81
C ARG A 490 -15.07 -2.27 6.16
N LEU A 491 -15.44 -1.51 5.14
CA LEU A 491 -15.92 -0.14 5.24
C LEU A 491 -17.41 -0.11 4.92
N GLU A 492 -18.21 0.37 5.85
CA GLU A 492 -19.65 0.50 5.69
C GLU A 492 -20.17 1.81 6.28
N LEU A 493 -21.22 2.37 5.70
CA LEU A 493 -22.01 3.39 6.33
C LEU A 493 -22.90 2.73 7.41
N ASP A 494 -22.86 3.26 8.60
CA ASP A 494 -23.63 2.80 9.75
C ASP A 494 -24.18 4.02 10.52
N GLY A 495 -25.46 4.33 10.32
CA GLY A 495 -26.11 5.50 10.90
C GLY A 495 -25.53 6.83 10.41
N GLY A 496 -25.17 6.95 9.12
CA GLY A 496 -24.58 8.17 8.55
C GLY A 496 -23.13 8.44 8.98
N ARG A 497 -22.44 7.44 9.54
CA ARG A 497 -21.01 7.46 9.90
C ARG A 497 -20.27 6.38 9.14
N MET A 498 -19.02 6.63 8.84
CA MET A 498 -18.16 5.60 8.27
C MET A 498 -17.66 4.67 9.38
N LYS A 499 -17.96 3.40 9.23
CA LYS A 499 -17.52 2.32 10.13
C LYS A 499 -16.48 1.47 9.42
N LEU A 500 -15.31 1.37 10.02
CA LEU A 500 -14.27 0.43 9.63
C LEU A 500 -14.32 -0.76 10.58
N THR A 501 -14.49 -1.95 10.04
CA THR A 501 -14.40 -3.21 10.80
C THR A 501 -13.21 -4.00 10.25
N LEU A 502 -12.30 -4.38 11.15
CA LEU A 502 -11.20 -5.29 10.85
C LEU A 502 -11.36 -6.55 11.68
N ASN A 503 -11.51 -7.69 11.02
CA ASN A 503 -11.51 -9.01 11.65
C ASN A 503 -10.32 -9.80 11.13
N LEU A 504 -9.49 -10.31 12.02
CA LEU A 504 -8.37 -11.20 11.72
C LEU A 504 -8.58 -12.52 12.42
N ASP A 505 -8.97 -13.53 11.66
CA ASP A 505 -9.27 -14.87 12.20
C ASP A 505 -7.98 -15.65 12.44
N CYS A 506 -7.98 -16.38 13.56
CA CYS A 506 -6.85 -17.17 13.98
C CYS A 506 -7.15 -18.65 13.73
N VAL A 507 -6.95 -19.14 12.52
CA VAL A 507 -7.23 -20.54 12.14
C VAL A 507 -6.09 -21.50 12.52
N ARG A 508 -4.93 -21.01 12.96
CA ARG A 508 -3.74 -21.83 13.23
C ARG A 508 -3.55 -22.13 14.72
N VAL A 509 -3.10 -23.36 15.02
CA VAL A 509 -2.71 -23.79 16.36
C VAL A 509 -1.57 -22.90 16.88
N GLY A 510 -1.78 -22.26 18.04
CA GLY A 510 -0.75 -21.42 18.70
C GLY A 510 -0.90 -19.92 18.53
N CYS A 511 -1.87 -19.40 17.79
CA CYS A 511 -2.20 -18.00 17.84
C CYS A 511 -3.31 -17.72 18.87
N HIS A 512 -3.25 -16.57 19.55
CA HIS A 512 -4.32 -16.14 20.42
C HIS A 512 -5.36 -15.36 19.61
N PRO A 513 -6.63 -15.82 19.56
CA PRO A 513 -7.67 -15.09 18.84
C PRO A 513 -7.82 -13.67 19.41
N SER A 514 -8.06 -12.71 18.54
CA SER A 514 -8.48 -11.38 18.97
C SER A 514 -9.81 -11.49 19.73
N LYS A 515 -10.09 -10.56 20.63
CA LYS A 515 -11.36 -10.52 21.40
C LYS A 515 -12.60 -10.20 20.53
N GLY A 516 -12.54 -10.43 19.22
CA GLY A 516 -13.55 -10.09 18.23
C GLY A 516 -13.07 -9.03 17.25
N PRO A 517 -13.91 -8.59 16.29
CA PRO A 517 -13.54 -7.59 15.30
C PRO A 517 -13.29 -6.23 15.97
N GLU A 518 -12.21 -5.57 15.59
CA GLU A 518 -11.95 -4.17 15.95
C GLU A 518 -12.76 -3.24 15.06
N THR A 519 -13.33 -2.21 15.66
CA THR A 519 -14.23 -1.29 14.97
C THR A 519 -13.86 0.17 15.24
N LEU A 520 -13.74 0.98 14.17
CA LEU A 520 -13.56 2.43 14.25
C LEU A 520 -14.70 3.15 13.56
N PHE A 521 -15.11 4.29 14.11
CA PHE A 521 -16.12 5.17 13.52
C PHE A 521 -15.54 6.56 13.27
N ALA A 522 -15.75 7.10 12.07
CA ALA A 522 -15.36 8.47 11.72
C ALA A 522 -16.42 9.17 10.86
N GLY A 523 -16.42 10.50 10.87
CA GLY A 523 -17.38 11.31 10.15
C GLY A 523 -18.75 11.38 10.82
N GLN A 524 -19.59 12.27 10.35
CA GLN A 524 -21.00 12.45 10.76
C GLN A 524 -21.79 12.97 9.55
N ARG A 525 -23.06 12.54 9.42
CA ARG A 525 -23.97 12.93 8.34
C ARG A 525 -23.41 12.70 6.94
N LEU A 526 -22.73 11.57 6.76
CA LEU A 526 -22.14 11.19 5.47
C LEU A 526 -23.17 10.68 4.45
N ASP A 527 -24.43 10.81 4.78
CA ASP A 527 -25.63 10.47 3.98
C ASP A 527 -26.30 11.72 3.38
N ASP A 528 -25.54 12.80 3.19
CA ASP A 528 -26.01 14.09 2.69
C ASP A 528 -26.07 14.20 1.16
N ASN A 529 -25.71 13.09 0.46
CA ASN A 529 -25.62 13.03 -1.00
C ASN A 529 -24.53 13.95 -1.61
N GLU A 530 -23.48 14.23 -0.81
CA GLU A 530 -22.28 14.94 -1.23
C GLU A 530 -21.07 13.99 -1.27
N TRP A 531 -19.99 14.43 -1.91
CA TRP A 531 -18.78 13.63 -2.01
C TRP A 531 -17.95 13.66 -0.74
N HIS A 532 -17.76 12.49 -0.12
CA HIS A 532 -16.89 12.27 1.02
C HIS A 532 -15.67 11.46 0.65
N SER A 533 -14.52 11.81 1.18
CA SER A 533 -13.27 11.08 1.01
C SER A 533 -12.97 10.18 2.19
N VAL A 534 -12.58 8.93 1.92
CA VAL A 534 -12.21 7.96 2.95
C VAL A 534 -10.80 7.46 2.71
N ARG A 535 -10.02 7.38 3.78
CA ARG A 535 -8.69 6.78 3.78
C ARG A 535 -8.57 5.81 4.95
N VAL A 536 -8.03 4.63 4.67
CA VAL A 536 -7.65 3.65 5.68
C VAL A 536 -6.18 3.36 5.54
N ALA A 537 -5.46 3.38 6.64
CA ALA A 537 -4.07 2.93 6.70
C ALA A 537 -3.91 1.93 7.85
N ARG A 538 -3.40 0.75 7.54
CA ARG A 538 -3.02 -0.26 8.54
C ARG A 538 -1.53 -0.56 8.46
N ARG A 539 -0.90 -0.70 9.61
CA ARG A 539 0.52 -1.06 9.76
C ARG A 539 0.65 -2.05 10.92
N GLY A 540 0.65 -3.34 10.60
CA GLY A 540 0.61 -4.38 11.62
C GLY A 540 -0.64 -4.25 12.50
N ARG A 541 -0.45 -3.87 13.76
CA ARG A 541 -1.53 -3.66 14.74
C ARG A 541 -2.14 -2.27 14.75
N SER A 542 -1.46 -1.28 14.19
CA SER A 542 -1.95 0.10 14.14
C SER A 542 -2.94 0.27 12.99
N LEU A 543 -4.07 0.89 13.26
CA LEU A 543 -5.17 1.12 12.34
C LEU A 543 -5.57 2.60 12.37
N GLN A 544 -5.73 3.21 11.21
CA GLN A 544 -6.14 4.60 11.07
C GLN A 544 -7.27 4.70 10.04
N LEU A 545 -8.34 5.39 10.42
CA LEU A 545 -9.46 5.74 9.56
C LEU A 545 -9.56 7.26 9.48
N ALA A 546 -9.48 7.80 8.28
CA ALA A 546 -9.72 9.22 8.02
C ALA A 546 -10.92 9.37 7.08
N VAL A 547 -11.85 10.26 7.44
CA VAL A 547 -13.00 10.66 6.62
C VAL A 547 -12.98 12.17 6.53
N ASP A 548 -12.84 12.68 5.32
CA ASP A 548 -12.62 14.10 5.04
C ASP A 548 -11.45 14.64 5.89
N ASN A 549 -11.73 15.51 6.85
CA ASN A 549 -10.73 16.11 7.75
C ASN A 549 -10.67 15.44 9.13
N VAL A 550 -11.46 14.39 9.39
CA VAL A 550 -11.53 13.71 10.69
C VAL A 550 -10.72 12.41 10.63
N THR A 551 -9.74 12.27 11.49
CA THR A 551 -8.91 11.05 11.59
C THR A 551 -9.09 10.40 12.96
N VAL A 552 -9.31 9.09 12.95
CA VAL A 552 -9.43 8.25 14.15
C VAL A 552 -8.41 7.12 14.07
N GLU A 553 -7.74 6.85 15.18
CA GLU A 553 -6.73 5.80 15.31
C GLU A 553 -7.19 4.69 16.25
N GLY A 554 -6.73 3.48 15.99
CA GLY A 554 -7.01 2.31 16.79
C GLY A 554 -5.86 1.31 16.77
N GLN A 555 -5.90 0.34 17.68
CA GLN A 555 -4.92 -0.74 17.73
C GLN A 555 -5.62 -2.08 17.92
N LEU A 556 -5.19 -3.08 17.15
CA LEU A 556 -5.65 -4.46 17.30
C LEU A 556 -5.24 -5.03 18.65
N SER A 557 -6.16 -5.69 19.33
CA SER A 557 -5.96 -6.29 20.64
C SER A 557 -5.17 -7.60 20.60
N GLY A 558 -5.20 -8.35 19.48
CA GLY A 558 -4.51 -9.63 19.29
C GLY A 558 -3.05 -9.51 18.86
N SER A 559 -2.32 -10.62 18.88
CA SER A 559 -0.96 -10.73 18.33
C SER A 559 -0.93 -11.03 16.83
N HIS A 560 -2.03 -11.51 16.24
CA HIS A 560 -2.16 -11.81 14.84
C HIS A 560 -2.34 -10.52 14.04
N THR A 561 -1.51 -10.33 13.00
CA THR A 561 -1.48 -9.07 12.21
C THR A 561 -1.67 -9.29 10.73
N ARG A 562 -1.84 -10.53 10.27
CA ARG A 562 -2.00 -10.85 8.85
C ARG A 562 -3.47 -10.86 8.47
N LEU A 563 -3.80 -10.14 7.40
CA LEU A 563 -5.09 -10.16 6.74
C LEU A 563 -4.97 -11.04 5.49
N GLU A 564 -5.76 -12.10 5.42
CA GLU A 564 -5.86 -12.96 4.24
C GLU A 564 -7.14 -12.65 3.49
N PHE A 565 -7.04 -12.35 2.20
CA PHE A 565 -8.21 -12.12 1.35
C PHE A 565 -7.99 -12.58 -0.10
N HIS A 566 -9.09 -12.90 -0.74
CA HIS A 566 -9.14 -13.39 -2.13
C HIS A 566 -9.97 -12.48 -3.02
N ASN A 567 -10.81 -11.64 -2.43
CA ASN A 567 -11.65 -10.70 -3.17
C ASN A 567 -11.63 -9.32 -2.52
N ILE A 568 -11.77 -8.30 -3.37
CA ILE A 568 -12.14 -6.94 -2.99
C ILE A 568 -13.53 -6.71 -3.57
N GLU A 569 -14.52 -6.41 -2.71
CA GLU A 569 -15.92 -6.27 -3.08
C GLU A 569 -16.45 -4.89 -2.71
N THR A 570 -17.31 -4.33 -3.54
CA THR A 570 -18.00 -3.06 -3.27
C THR A 570 -19.49 -3.18 -3.60
N GLY A 571 -20.32 -2.42 -2.92
CA GLY A 571 -21.76 -2.41 -3.12
C GLY A 571 -22.50 -3.50 -2.36
N ILE A 572 -22.15 -4.75 -2.60
CA ILE A 572 -22.74 -5.94 -1.97
C ILE A 572 -21.64 -6.94 -1.65
N VAL A 573 -21.72 -7.61 -0.50
CA VAL A 573 -20.87 -8.78 -0.22
C VAL A 573 -21.47 -10.01 -0.90
N THR A 574 -20.72 -10.59 -1.82
CA THR A 574 -21.14 -11.82 -2.54
C THR A 574 -20.70 -13.09 -1.79
N GLU A 575 -19.55 -13.06 -1.09
CA GLU A 575 -19.03 -14.17 -0.29
C GLU A 575 -19.50 -14.05 1.16
N ARG A 576 -20.60 -14.76 1.48
CA ARG A 576 -21.31 -14.63 2.78
C ARG A 576 -20.95 -15.69 3.83
N ARG A 577 -20.10 -16.67 3.48
CA ARG A 577 -19.86 -17.88 4.28
C ARG A 577 -19.47 -17.63 5.73
N PHE A 578 -18.66 -16.60 5.99
CA PHE A 578 -18.12 -16.30 7.32
C PHE A 578 -18.71 -15.04 7.95
N LEU A 579 -19.80 -14.49 7.38
CA LEU A 579 -20.41 -13.29 7.93
C LEU A 579 -21.48 -13.62 8.96
N ALA A 580 -21.31 -13.17 10.19
CA ALA A 580 -22.34 -13.25 11.23
C ALA A 580 -23.52 -12.32 10.94
N VAL A 581 -23.25 -11.15 10.36
CA VAL A 581 -24.25 -10.16 9.95
C VAL A 581 -23.91 -9.69 8.55
N VAL A 582 -24.87 -9.74 7.64
CA VAL A 582 -24.73 -9.23 6.27
C VAL A 582 -24.90 -7.71 6.30
N PRO A 583 -23.95 -6.91 5.83
CA PRO A 583 -24.08 -5.46 5.77
C PRO A 583 -25.18 -5.06 4.78
N SER A 584 -25.75 -3.88 4.99
CA SER A 584 -26.71 -3.28 4.06
C SER A 584 -26.08 -3.04 2.70
N ASN A 585 -26.84 -3.25 1.62
CA ASN A 585 -26.35 -2.97 0.28
C ASN A 585 -26.13 -1.46 0.08
N PHE A 586 -25.11 -1.10 -0.68
CA PHE A 586 -24.80 0.31 -0.96
C PHE A 586 -25.70 0.87 -2.05
N LEU A 587 -26.18 2.08 -1.85
CA LEU A 587 -26.88 2.90 -2.84
C LEU A 587 -26.18 4.24 -2.92
N GLY A 588 -25.68 4.59 -4.08
CA GLY A 588 -24.88 5.80 -4.24
C GLY A 588 -23.82 5.69 -5.31
N HIS A 589 -22.83 6.53 -5.24
CA HIS A 589 -21.71 6.58 -6.18
C HIS A 589 -20.39 6.32 -5.46
N LEU A 590 -19.47 5.65 -6.12
CA LEU A 590 -18.12 5.36 -5.65
C LEU A 590 -17.11 5.79 -6.71
N SER A 591 -16.02 6.44 -6.31
CA SER A 591 -14.99 6.93 -7.21
C SER A 591 -13.60 6.83 -6.59
N GLY A 592 -12.58 6.73 -7.45
CA GLY A 592 -11.19 6.81 -7.03
C GLY A 592 -10.77 5.74 -6.03
N LEU A 593 -11.31 4.51 -6.14
CA LEU A 593 -10.91 3.40 -5.29
C LEU A 593 -9.48 2.98 -5.62
N VAL A 594 -8.58 3.30 -4.70
CA VAL A 594 -7.19 2.85 -4.73
C VAL A 594 -6.94 1.96 -3.52
N PHE A 595 -6.54 0.72 -3.78
CA PHE A 595 -6.16 -0.26 -2.75
C PHE A 595 -4.70 -0.66 -2.97
N ASN A 596 -3.84 -0.42 -1.98
CA ASN A 596 -2.39 -0.65 -2.04
C ASN A 596 -1.71 -0.04 -3.29
N GLY A 597 -2.18 1.14 -3.72
CA GLY A 597 -1.63 1.87 -4.86
C GLY A 597 -2.24 1.52 -6.23
N LEU A 598 -3.14 0.53 -6.31
CA LEU A 598 -3.81 0.13 -7.55
C LEU A 598 -5.21 0.76 -7.64
N PRO A 599 -5.54 1.49 -8.72
CA PRO A 599 -6.84 2.13 -8.92
C PRO A 599 -7.85 1.14 -9.53
N TYR A 600 -8.43 0.27 -8.71
CA TYR A 600 -9.24 -0.86 -9.17
C TYR A 600 -10.45 -0.51 -10.01
N LEU A 601 -11.15 0.60 -9.73
CA LEU A 601 -12.29 1.02 -10.56
C LEU A 601 -11.85 1.36 -12.00
N ASP A 602 -10.74 2.07 -12.13
CA ASP A 602 -10.19 2.46 -13.42
C ASP A 602 -9.63 1.25 -14.17
N LEU A 603 -8.89 0.37 -13.50
CA LEU A 603 -8.40 -0.90 -14.08
C LEU A 603 -9.53 -1.80 -14.57
N CYS A 604 -10.67 -1.85 -13.84
CA CYS A 604 -11.86 -2.59 -14.27
C CYS A 604 -12.57 -1.92 -15.46
N ARG A 605 -12.65 -0.59 -15.48
CA ARG A 605 -13.25 0.17 -16.58
C ARG A 605 -12.47 -0.03 -17.88
N ASP A 606 -11.16 0.06 -17.79
CA ASP A 606 -10.26 0.04 -18.95
C ASP A 606 -9.95 -1.40 -19.43
N GLY A 607 -10.35 -2.42 -18.63
CA GLY A 607 -10.13 -3.84 -18.98
C GLY A 607 -8.71 -4.34 -18.73
N ASP A 608 -7.91 -3.59 -17.97
CA ASP A 608 -6.51 -3.90 -17.67
C ASP A 608 -6.36 -5.11 -16.73
N ILE A 609 -7.42 -5.50 -16.04
CA ILE A 609 -7.48 -6.69 -15.20
C ILE A 609 -8.62 -7.62 -15.61
N SER A 610 -8.28 -8.90 -15.85
CA SER A 610 -9.25 -9.94 -16.26
C SER A 610 -10.07 -10.52 -15.09
N SER A 611 -9.68 -10.23 -13.85
CA SER A 611 -10.28 -10.77 -12.62
C SER A 611 -11.43 -9.91 -12.06
N CYS A 612 -12.00 -9.01 -12.86
CA CYS A 612 -13.06 -8.10 -12.47
C CYS A 612 -14.42 -8.67 -12.84
N GLU A 613 -15.26 -8.93 -11.84
CA GLU A 613 -16.67 -9.31 -12.00
C GLU A 613 -17.53 -8.07 -11.67
N LEU A 614 -18.27 -7.58 -12.63
CA LEU A 614 -19.00 -6.33 -12.54
C LEU A 614 -20.47 -6.54 -12.83
N ASN A 615 -21.33 -6.17 -11.87
CA ASN A 615 -22.77 -6.00 -12.03
C ASN A 615 -23.17 -4.57 -11.65
N ALA A 616 -22.47 -3.58 -12.18
CA ALA A 616 -22.74 -2.17 -11.95
C ALA A 616 -22.38 -1.37 -13.20
N ARG A 617 -22.72 -0.08 -13.24
CA ARG A 617 -22.51 0.73 -14.43
C ARG A 617 -21.61 1.91 -14.13
N PHE A 618 -20.62 2.12 -15.00
CA PHE A 618 -19.77 3.29 -14.93
C PHE A 618 -20.52 4.57 -15.32
N GLY A 619 -20.08 5.68 -14.75
CA GLY A 619 -20.66 7.00 -14.91
C GLY A 619 -21.61 7.37 -13.76
N ARG A 620 -21.79 8.69 -13.56
CA ARG A 620 -22.74 9.23 -12.56
C ARG A 620 -24.14 9.18 -13.15
N ARG A 621 -25.04 8.48 -12.47
CA ARG A 621 -26.43 8.29 -12.91
C ARG A 621 -27.39 8.65 -11.80
N ALA A 622 -28.61 9.09 -12.16
CA ALA A 622 -29.69 9.15 -11.20
C ALA A 622 -30.02 7.72 -10.73
N ILE A 623 -30.05 7.52 -9.41
CA ILE A 623 -30.27 6.21 -8.81
C ILE A 623 -31.69 6.18 -8.26
N VAL A 624 -32.52 5.24 -8.77
CA VAL A 624 -33.88 4.99 -8.29
C VAL A 624 -34.02 3.47 -8.18
N ALA A 625 -34.03 2.98 -6.93
CA ALA A 625 -34.07 1.53 -6.67
C ALA A 625 -35.51 1.05 -6.43
N ASP A 626 -35.87 -0.08 -7.07
CA ASP A 626 -37.15 -0.78 -6.89
C ASP A 626 -38.38 0.11 -6.82
N PRO A 627 -38.66 0.93 -7.85
CA PRO A 627 -39.82 1.81 -7.83
C PRO A 627 -41.13 1.03 -7.81
N VAL A 628 -42.11 1.53 -7.04
CA VAL A 628 -43.46 0.99 -6.93
C VAL A 628 -44.46 2.13 -7.14
N ALA A 629 -45.43 1.95 -8.03
CA ALA A 629 -46.46 2.87 -8.33
C ALA A 629 -47.73 2.61 -7.51
N PHE A 630 -48.31 3.68 -6.96
CA PHE A 630 -49.61 3.73 -6.26
C PHE A 630 -50.59 4.50 -7.13
N GLY A 631 -51.50 3.78 -7.81
CA GLY A 631 -52.38 4.37 -8.81
C GLY A 631 -53.62 5.07 -8.24
N GLY A 632 -54.04 4.80 -7.01
CA GLY A 632 -55.23 5.30 -6.40
C GLY A 632 -55.03 5.75 -4.95
N ARG A 633 -55.89 6.70 -4.47
CA ARG A 633 -55.86 7.21 -3.07
C ARG A 633 -56.23 6.15 -2.01
N GLY A 634 -56.78 5.00 -2.41
CA GLY A 634 -57.06 3.85 -1.53
C GLY A 634 -55.98 2.75 -1.60
N SER A 635 -54.92 2.93 -2.40
CA SER A 635 -53.84 1.99 -2.57
C SER A 635 -52.84 2.07 -1.43
N TYR A 636 -52.44 0.93 -0.86
CA TYR A 636 -51.41 0.86 0.18
C TYR A 636 -50.76 -0.52 0.26
N VAL A 637 -49.59 -0.54 0.87
CA VAL A 637 -48.86 -1.73 1.26
C VAL A 637 -48.70 -1.68 2.79
N ALA A 638 -48.86 -2.82 3.47
CA ALA A 638 -48.58 -2.95 4.87
C ALA A 638 -47.34 -3.82 5.06
N LEU A 639 -46.34 -3.34 5.77
CA LEU A 639 -45.08 -4.02 6.10
C LEU A 639 -45.01 -4.30 7.61
N ALA A 640 -44.02 -5.08 8.04
CA ALA A 640 -43.71 -5.25 9.45
C ALA A 640 -43.37 -3.90 10.13
N THR A 641 -43.68 -3.77 11.41
CA THR A 641 -43.45 -2.59 12.23
C THR A 641 -42.01 -2.10 12.14
N LEU A 642 -41.84 -0.77 11.99
CA LEU A 642 -40.55 -0.13 12.04
C LEU A 642 -39.94 -0.23 13.46
N GLN A 643 -38.73 -0.70 13.57
CA GLN A 643 -37.99 -0.70 14.82
C GLN A 643 -37.45 0.70 15.10
N ALA A 644 -38.08 1.45 16.02
CA ALA A 644 -37.80 2.86 16.22
C ALA A 644 -37.64 3.27 17.69
N PHE A 645 -37.50 2.34 18.62
CA PHE A 645 -37.54 2.62 20.06
C PHE A 645 -36.51 3.65 20.52
N ALA A 646 -35.23 3.41 20.27
CA ALA A 646 -34.13 4.32 20.66
C ALA A 646 -33.74 5.28 19.55
N SER A 647 -33.65 4.77 18.34
CA SER A 647 -33.23 5.48 17.12
C SER A 647 -33.88 4.84 15.91
N PHE A 648 -33.99 5.57 14.83
CA PHE A 648 -34.35 5.02 13.53
C PHE A 648 -33.83 5.91 12.39
N HIS A 649 -33.65 5.28 11.24
CA HIS A 649 -33.36 5.94 9.96
C HIS A 649 -34.35 5.44 8.92
N LEU A 650 -35.03 6.36 8.27
CA LEU A 650 -35.98 6.14 7.19
C LEU A 650 -35.53 6.96 6.00
N PHE A 651 -35.39 6.34 4.85
CA PHE A 651 -35.11 7.03 3.59
C PHE A 651 -36.03 6.48 2.52
N PHE A 652 -36.49 7.33 1.62
CA PHE A 652 -37.22 6.95 0.41
C PHE A 652 -37.14 8.07 -0.64
N GLN A 653 -37.34 7.68 -1.88
CA GLN A 653 -37.56 8.60 -3.00
C GLN A 653 -39.02 8.54 -3.42
N PHE A 654 -39.61 9.68 -3.80
CA PHE A 654 -40.94 9.73 -4.31
C PHE A 654 -41.05 10.63 -5.54
N LYS A 655 -42.04 10.31 -6.39
CA LYS A 655 -42.39 11.08 -7.57
C LYS A 655 -43.91 11.17 -7.68
N THR A 656 -44.46 12.36 -7.77
CA THR A 656 -45.91 12.57 -7.84
C THR A 656 -46.29 13.86 -8.57
N THR A 657 -47.50 13.89 -9.04
CA THR A 657 -48.21 15.12 -9.51
C THR A 657 -49.36 15.51 -8.58
N ALA A 658 -49.64 14.71 -7.55
CA ALA A 658 -50.70 15.00 -6.57
C ALA A 658 -50.14 15.86 -5.43
N PRO A 659 -50.82 17.00 -5.08
CA PRO A 659 -50.29 17.89 -4.04
C PRO A 659 -50.43 17.35 -2.60
N ASP A 660 -51.27 16.35 -2.39
CA ASP A 660 -51.62 15.84 -1.07
C ASP A 660 -51.67 14.31 -1.07
N GLY A 661 -51.18 13.67 -0.01
CA GLY A 661 -51.28 12.24 0.18
C GLY A 661 -50.48 11.71 1.37
N LEU A 662 -51.00 10.67 2.02
CA LEU A 662 -50.33 9.98 3.13
C LEU A 662 -49.32 9.01 2.55
N ILE A 663 -48.04 9.26 2.84
CA ILE A 663 -46.92 8.45 2.30
C ILE A 663 -46.62 7.26 3.22
N LEU A 664 -46.45 7.53 4.51
CA LEU A 664 -46.07 6.52 5.52
C LEU A 664 -46.87 6.75 6.81
N PHE A 665 -47.31 5.66 7.44
CA PHE A 665 -47.92 5.64 8.77
C PHE A 665 -47.52 4.40 9.56
N ASN A 666 -47.03 4.61 10.80
CA ASN A 666 -46.86 3.52 11.76
C ASN A 666 -47.38 3.95 13.13
N GLY A 667 -48.41 3.27 13.61
CA GLY A 667 -48.99 3.51 14.94
C GLY A 667 -48.30 2.67 16.00
N GLY A 668 -48.36 3.12 17.24
CA GLY A 668 -47.76 2.50 18.41
C GLY A 668 -48.69 2.17 19.53
N SER A 669 -48.16 1.93 20.70
CA SER A 669 -48.92 1.76 21.95
C SER A 669 -49.22 3.13 22.54
N GLY A 670 -50.49 3.30 23.03
CA GLY A 670 -50.95 4.60 23.54
C GLY A 670 -51.14 5.61 22.42
N SER A 671 -50.52 6.78 22.55
CA SER A 671 -50.54 7.86 21.54
C SER A 671 -49.36 7.86 20.57
N ASP A 672 -48.39 6.94 20.72
CA ASP A 672 -47.18 6.92 19.89
C ASP A 672 -47.52 6.67 18.43
N PHE A 673 -46.98 7.47 17.54
CA PHE A 673 -47.08 7.25 16.10
C PHE A 673 -45.99 8.00 15.32
N LEU A 674 -45.81 7.59 14.07
CA LEU A 674 -44.97 8.22 13.07
C LEU A 674 -45.73 8.33 11.75
N VAL A 675 -45.71 9.52 11.15
CA VAL A 675 -46.38 9.83 9.88
C VAL A 675 -45.46 10.65 8.98
N VAL A 676 -45.43 10.30 7.71
CA VAL A 676 -44.89 11.16 6.66
C VAL A 676 -45.99 11.37 5.63
N GLU A 677 -46.33 12.63 5.38
CA GLU A 677 -47.38 13.00 4.43
C GLU A 677 -46.95 14.15 3.52
N LEU A 678 -47.58 14.23 2.36
CA LEU A 678 -47.48 15.39 1.46
C LEU A 678 -48.69 16.27 1.68
N VAL A 679 -48.48 17.56 1.90
CA VAL A 679 -49.53 18.56 2.11
C VAL A 679 -49.24 19.76 1.25
N LYS A 680 -50.13 20.05 0.29
CA LYS A 680 -49.96 21.14 -0.70
C LYS A 680 -48.61 21.11 -1.42
N GLY A 681 -48.06 19.89 -1.64
CA GLY A 681 -46.74 19.67 -2.27
C GLY A 681 -45.54 19.77 -1.33
N TYR A 682 -45.74 19.92 0.00
CA TYR A 682 -44.65 19.95 0.98
C TYR A 682 -44.65 18.72 1.88
N ILE A 683 -43.48 18.16 2.20
CA ILE A 683 -43.36 17.05 3.13
C ILE A 683 -43.59 17.53 4.55
N HIS A 684 -44.47 16.83 5.24
CA HIS A 684 -44.70 16.92 6.66
C HIS A 684 -44.30 15.60 7.34
N TYR A 685 -43.58 15.73 8.43
CA TYR A 685 -43.27 14.64 9.35
C TYR A 685 -43.96 14.91 10.70
N VAL A 686 -44.88 14.03 11.07
CA VAL A 686 -45.68 14.14 12.29
C VAL A 686 -45.41 12.95 13.17
N PHE A 687 -45.09 13.19 14.44
CA PHE A 687 -44.77 12.12 15.38
C PHE A 687 -45.25 12.46 16.78
N ASP A 688 -45.51 11.43 17.58
CA ASP A 688 -45.86 11.54 19.00
C ASP A 688 -45.05 10.51 19.79
N LEU A 689 -44.45 10.94 20.91
CA LEU A 689 -43.66 10.11 21.82
C LEU A 689 -44.44 9.91 23.17
N GLY A 690 -45.77 10.10 23.16
CA GLY A 690 -46.61 9.95 24.34
C GLY A 690 -46.90 11.25 25.10
N GLU A 691 -46.32 12.38 24.67
CA GLU A 691 -46.51 13.71 25.31
C GLU A 691 -47.22 14.72 24.42
N GLY A 692 -47.74 14.28 23.30
CA GLY A 692 -48.45 15.08 22.33
C GLY A 692 -47.78 15.18 20.97
N PRO A 693 -48.56 15.33 19.89
CA PRO A 693 -48.05 15.27 18.54
C PRO A 693 -47.22 16.51 18.19
N SER A 694 -46.09 16.27 17.53
CA SER A 694 -45.18 17.27 16.98
C SER A 694 -45.20 17.24 15.45
N LEU A 695 -45.01 18.39 14.80
CA LEU A 695 -44.98 18.55 13.35
C LEU A 695 -43.67 19.19 12.89
N MET A 696 -42.98 18.53 12.01
CA MET A 696 -41.86 19.09 11.25
C MET A 696 -42.25 19.26 9.78
N LYS A 697 -41.92 20.41 9.21
CA LYS A 697 -42.13 20.68 7.78
C LYS A 697 -40.82 20.69 7.04
N GLY A 698 -40.78 20.03 5.87
CA GLY A 698 -39.63 20.08 4.99
C GLY A 698 -39.34 21.49 4.49
N ASN A 699 -38.06 21.80 4.30
CA ASN A 699 -37.59 23.12 3.87
C ASN A 699 -37.32 23.14 2.35
N SER A 700 -38.30 22.74 1.53
CA SER A 700 -38.20 22.83 0.07
C SER A 700 -38.67 24.21 -0.42
N GLU A 701 -37.95 24.79 -1.40
CA GLU A 701 -38.28 26.11 -1.96
C GLU A 701 -39.53 26.08 -2.84
N GLN A 702 -39.70 24.95 -3.52
CA GLN A 702 -40.81 24.73 -4.46
C GLN A 702 -41.66 23.54 -4.00
N PRO A 703 -42.94 23.49 -4.38
CA PRO A 703 -43.76 22.30 -4.16
C PRO A 703 -43.21 21.08 -4.89
N LEU A 704 -43.19 19.92 -4.24
CA LEU A 704 -42.54 18.66 -4.68
C LEU A 704 -43.49 17.75 -5.51
N HIS A 705 -44.59 18.26 -6.00
CA HIS A 705 -45.56 17.54 -6.88
C HIS A 705 -45.38 17.90 -8.36
N ASP A 706 -44.10 18.09 -8.75
CA ASP A 706 -43.70 18.54 -10.09
C ASP A 706 -43.44 17.37 -11.08
N GLY A 707 -43.68 16.12 -10.64
CA GLY A 707 -43.44 14.95 -11.45
C GLY A 707 -41.96 14.53 -11.56
N ARG A 708 -41.09 15.07 -10.71
CA ARG A 708 -39.70 14.65 -10.57
C ARG A 708 -39.49 13.78 -9.37
N TRP A 709 -38.34 13.07 -9.33
CA TRP A 709 -37.92 12.33 -8.17
C TRP A 709 -37.38 13.26 -7.10
N HIS A 710 -37.91 13.12 -5.87
CA HIS A 710 -37.48 13.83 -4.66
C HIS A 710 -37.02 12.84 -3.59
N GLU A 711 -36.05 13.22 -2.78
CA GLU A 711 -35.47 12.41 -1.71
C GLU A 711 -35.94 12.90 -0.35
N VAL A 712 -36.37 11.97 0.50
CA VAL A 712 -36.74 12.23 1.89
C VAL A 712 -36.01 11.33 2.84
N ALA A 713 -35.31 11.90 3.81
CA ALA A 713 -34.72 11.17 4.94
C ALA A 713 -35.32 11.68 6.24
N VAL A 714 -35.74 10.75 7.09
CA VAL A 714 -36.21 11.01 8.46
C VAL A 714 -35.37 10.21 9.42
N ALA A 715 -34.78 10.86 10.40
CA ALA A 715 -33.91 10.18 11.37
C ALA A 715 -34.19 10.64 12.79
N ARG A 716 -33.97 9.73 13.73
CA ARG A 716 -33.87 10.00 15.15
C ARG A 716 -32.63 9.35 15.67
N GLU A 717 -31.65 10.17 16.03
CA GLU A 717 -30.37 9.72 16.55
C GLU A 717 -30.40 9.81 18.08
N GLY A 718 -30.74 8.78 18.76
CA GLY A 718 -30.75 8.71 20.23
C GLY A 718 -31.18 9.99 20.99
N GLY A 719 -32.02 9.92 22.00
CA GLY A 719 -32.56 11.10 22.68
C GLY A 719 -33.75 11.71 21.97
N ALA A 720 -33.96 13.03 22.11
CA ALA A 720 -35.14 13.74 21.63
C ALA A 720 -34.96 14.47 20.28
N LEU A 721 -33.81 14.34 19.63
CA LEU A 721 -33.53 15.05 18.37
C LEU A 721 -34.07 14.27 17.17
N HIS A 722 -34.98 14.91 16.43
CA HIS A 722 -35.51 14.43 15.16
C HIS A 722 -34.94 15.25 14.01
N GLY A 723 -34.62 14.59 12.92
CA GLY A 723 -34.12 15.17 11.65
C GLY A 723 -35.06 14.83 10.51
N LEU A 724 -35.40 15.82 9.70
CA LEU A 724 -36.09 15.69 8.41
C LEU A 724 -35.19 16.32 7.35
N ARG A 725 -34.87 15.62 6.30
CA ARG A 725 -34.11 16.13 5.15
C ARG A 725 -34.91 15.88 3.88
N VAL A 726 -35.10 16.93 3.08
CA VAL A 726 -35.77 16.86 1.79
C VAL A 726 -34.83 17.45 0.75
N ASP A 727 -34.51 16.69 -0.29
CA ASP A 727 -33.57 17.06 -1.35
C ASP A 727 -32.25 17.68 -0.82
N GLY A 728 -31.67 17.03 0.19
CA GLY A 728 -30.41 17.47 0.82
C GLY A 728 -30.57 18.58 1.86
N ARG A 729 -31.74 19.19 2.03
CA ARG A 729 -32.00 20.33 2.96
C ARG A 729 -32.51 19.85 4.33
N PRO A 730 -31.71 19.96 5.39
CA PRO A 730 -32.08 19.45 6.70
C PRO A 730 -32.95 20.42 7.49
N VAL A 731 -33.86 19.86 8.28
CA VAL A 731 -34.61 20.51 9.38
C VAL A 731 -34.44 19.64 10.61
N THR A 732 -34.15 20.21 11.75
CA THR A 732 -34.04 19.49 13.02
C THR A 732 -34.96 20.07 14.07
N GLN A 733 -35.54 19.21 14.90
CA GLN A 733 -36.41 19.59 16.00
C GLN A 733 -36.20 18.69 17.21
N HIS A 734 -36.16 19.25 18.40
CA HIS A 734 -36.23 18.49 19.63
C HIS A 734 -37.68 18.09 19.93
N GLY A 735 -37.92 16.78 20.05
CA GLY A 735 -39.21 16.27 20.54
C GLY A 735 -39.41 16.58 22.02
N GLN A 736 -40.65 16.70 22.45
CA GLN A 736 -40.98 16.78 23.86
C GLN A 736 -40.90 15.36 24.48
N GLY A 737 -40.20 15.22 25.60
CA GLY A 737 -40.04 13.96 26.31
C GLY A 737 -38.80 13.14 25.97
N ALA A 738 -38.34 12.35 26.95
CA ALA A 738 -37.14 11.50 26.83
C ALA A 738 -37.48 10.02 26.51
N ARG A 739 -38.70 9.72 26.10
CA ARG A 739 -39.15 8.34 25.89
C ARG A 739 -38.77 7.80 24.52
N GLY A 740 -38.55 6.47 24.47
CA GLY A 740 -38.45 5.74 23.24
C GLY A 740 -39.76 5.73 22.45
N LEU A 741 -39.72 5.74 21.13
CA LEU A 741 -40.87 5.62 20.25
C LEU A 741 -41.32 4.14 20.16
N GLN A 742 -42.45 3.78 20.79
CA GLN A 742 -42.97 2.43 20.85
C GLN A 742 -44.01 2.17 19.75
N LEU A 743 -43.54 1.83 18.56
CA LEU A 743 -44.37 1.41 17.45
C LEU A 743 -44.77 -0.06 17.59
N LYS A 744 -46.03 -0.41 17.32
CA LYS A 744 -46.56 -1.78 17.42
C LYS A 744 -47.45 -2.19 16.28
N GLY A 745 -47.93 -1.32 15.50
CA GLY A 745 -48.79 -1.62 14.37
C GLY A 745 -47.99 -1.96 13.10
N GLU A 746 -48.68 -2.39 12.07
CA GLU A 746 -48.11 -2.49 10.74
C GLU A 746 -47.60 -1.12 10.23
N LEU A 747 -46.51 -1.11 9.50
CA LEU A 747 -46.04 0.05 8.76
C LEU A 747 -46.81 0.14 7.45
N TYR A 748 -47.63 1.13 7.30
CA TYR A 748 -48.40 1.41 6.09
C TYR A 748 -47.61 2.33 5.15
N VAL A 749 -47.52 1.97 3.88
CA VAL A 749 -46.84 2.71 2.82
C VAL A 749 -47.84 3.03 1.71
N GLY A 750 -47.91 4.29 1.27
CA GLY A 750 -48.77 4.76 0.20
C GLY A 750 -50.21 5.11 0.67
N GLY A 751 -50.55 4.76 1.89
CA GLY A 751 -51.88 4.99 2.45
C GLY A 751 -52.17 4.09 3.63
N VAL A 752 -53.40 4.11 4.18
CA VAL A 752 -53.81 3.27 5.31
C VAL A 752 -55.14 2.59 5.02
N SER A 753 -55.49 1.57 5.78
CA SER A 753 -56.78 0.90 5.68
C SER A 753 -57.94 1.88 5.93
N PRO A 754 -59.08 1.68 5.30
CA PRO A 754 -60.27 2.55 5.48
C PRO A 754 -60.67 2.73 6.94
N GLY A 755 -60.56 1.68 7.78
CA GLY A 755 -60.89 1.77 9.20
C GLY A 755 -59.92 2.59 10.03
N LEU A 756 -58.71 2.83 9.55
CA LEU A 756 -57.71 3.70 10.20
C LEU A 756 -57.81 5.15 9.76
N LEU A 757 -58.33 5.46 8.57
CA LEU A 757 -58.46 6.84 8.07
C LEU A 757 -59.20 7.76 9.04
N GLY A 758 -60.31 7.28 9.67
CA GLY A 758 -61.07 8.00 10.65
C GLY A 758 -60.42 8.17 12.04
N ARG A 759 -59.39 7.34 12.29
CA ARG A 759 -58.63 7.27 13.56
C ARG A 759 -57.27 7.96 13.50
N LEU A 760 -56.89 8.49 12.33
CA LEU A 760 -55.64 9.25 12.21
C LEU A 760 -55.62 10.45 13.16
N PRO A 761 -54.43 10.72 13.75
CA PRO A 761 -54.26 11.90 14.63
C PRO A 761 -54.76 13.20 13.98
N ARG A 762 -55.27 14.11 14.80
CA ARG A 762 -55.85 15.39 14.29
C ARG A 762 -54.82 16.25 13.55
N LEU A 763 -53.55 16.18 13.89
CA LEU A 763 -52.47 16.94 13.27
C LEU A 763 -52.08 16.42 11.87
N VAL A 764 -52.45 15.20 11.51
CA VAL A 764 -52.27 14.63 10.18
C VAL A 764 -53.28 15.27 9.23
N ALA A 765 -52.81 16.01 8.25
CA ALA A 765 -53.62 16.79 7.32
C ALA A 765 -54.22 15.93 6.19
N SER A 766 -53.46 14.99 5.68
CA SER A 766 -53.85 14.13 4.55
C SER A 766 -54.82 13.05 4.98
N ARG A 767 -56.01 13.05 4.37
CA ARG A 767 -57.07 12.04 4.62
C ARG A 767 -57.20 11.00 3.49
N GLY A 768 -56.29 11.00 2.53
CA GLY A 768 -56.21 10.03 1.45
C GLY A 768 -54.79 9.52 1.27
N GLY A 769 -54.67 8.36 0.68
CA GLY A 769 -53.38 7.81 0.40
C GLY A 769 -52.60 8.57 -0.69
N PHE A 770 -51.37 8.33 -0.77
CA PHE A 770 -50.43 8.87 -1.74
C PHE A 770 -50.73 8.30 -3.12
N ARG A 771 -50.63 9.14 -4.15
CA ARG A 771 -50.76 8.75 -5.56
C ARG A 771 -49.46 9.16 -6.25
N GLY A 772 -48.75 8.22 -6.77
CA GLY A 772 -47.42 8.45 -7.37
C GLY A 772 -46.53 7.22 -7.26
N CYS A 773 -45.24 7.42 -7.38
CA CYS A 773 -44.25 6.39 -7.22
C CYS A 773 -43.43 6.57 -5.94
N LEU A 774 -43.12 5.49 -5.27
CA LEU A 774 -42.12 5.39 -4.19
C LEU A 774 -41.00 4.45 -4.60
N ALA A 775 -39.79 4.82 -4.28
CA ALA A 775 -38.62 4.03 -4.61
C ALA A 775 -37.56 4.11 -3.48
N SER A 776 -36.60 3.24 -3.55
CA SER A 776 -35.41 3.24 -2.65
C SER A 776 -35.76 3.29 -1.16
N LEU A 777 -36.89 2.65 -0.77
CA LEU A 777 -37.30 2.66 0.65
C LEU A 777 -36.29 1.96 1.51
N ASP A 778 -35.75 2.67 2.50
CA ASP A 778 -34.83 2.15 3.51
C ASP A 778 -35.44 2.25 4.91
N LEU A 779 -35.46 1.16 5.60
CA LEU A 779 -35.92 1.03 7.00
C LEU A 779 -34.75 0.55 7.87
N ASN A 780 -34.04 1.46 8.52
CA ASN A 780 -32.86 1.14 9.37
C ASN A 780 -31.78 0.33 8.62
N GLY A 781 -31.48 0.70 7.38
CA GLY A 781 -30.47 0.02 6.56
C GLY A 781 -30.99 -1.22 5.80
N ARG A 782 -32.24 -1.63 6.02
CA ARG A 782 -32.89 -2.68 5.24
C ARG A 782 -33.66 -2.06 4.07
N LEU A 783 -33.42 -2.57 2.86
CA LEU A 783 -34.21 -2.29 1.65
C LEU A 783 -35.31 -3.37 1.53
N PRO A 784 -36.53 -3.12 1.98
CA PRO A 784 -37.62 -4.09 1.79
C PRO A 784 -38.04 -4.12 0.33
N ASP A 785 -38.34 -5.32 -0.20
CA ASP A 785 -39.15 -5.43 -1.41
C ASP A 785 -40.58 -5.07 -1.06
N LEU A 786 -41.04 -3.87 -1.47
CA LEU A 786 -42.38 -3.36 -1.16
C LEU A 786 -43.52 -4.30 -1.57
N LEU A 787 -43.29 -5.17 -2.53
CA LEU A 787 -44.29 -6.15 -2.99
C LEU A 787 -44.08 -7.55 -2.45
N GLY A 788 -42.78 -7.97 -2.32
CA GLY A 788 -42.43 -9.30 -1.82
C GLY A 788 -42.50 -9.42 -0.28
N ASP A 789 -42.13 -8.36 0.46
CA ASP A 789 -42.17 -8.34 1.94
C ASP A 789 -43.53 -7.84 2.47
N ALA A 790 -44.52 -7.56 1.59
CA ALA A 790 -45.81 -7.03 1.96
C ALA A 790 -46.63 -8.06 2.77
N LEU A 791 -47.03 -7.69 3.99
CA LEU A 791 -48.02 -8.44 4.77
C LEU A 791 -49.42 -8.32 4.13
N ARG A 792 -49.73 -7.14 3.60
CA ARG A 792 -50.97 -6.85 2.81
C ARG A 792 -50.67 -5.86 1.70
N ARG A 793 -51.31 -6.07 0.56
CA ARG A 793 -51.32 -5.19 -0.58
C ARG A 793 -52.76 -4.94 -1.00
N VAL A 794 -53.17 -3.67 -1.05
CA VAL A 794 -54.55 -3.25 -1.35
C VAL A 794 -54.56 -2.14 -2.41
N GLY A 795 -55.49 -2.27 -3.34
CA GLY A 795 -55.65 -1.29 -4.41
C GLY A 795 -54.69 -1.47 -5.59
N ASP A 796 -54.56 -0.44 -6.38
CA ASP A 796 -53.67 -0.44 -7.56
C ASP A 796 -52.23 -0.13 -7.12
N VAL A 797 -51.44 -1.17 -6.88
CA VAL A 797 -50.03 -1.11 -6.51
C VAL A 797 -49.23 -1.97 -7.47
N ARG A 798 -48.33 -1.37 -8.22
CA ARG A 798 -47.58 -2.03 -9.29
C ARG A 798 -46.08 -1.81 -9.16
N ARG A 799 -45.28 -2.82 -9.57
CA ARG A 799 -43.83 -2.69 -9.70
C ARG A 799 -43.51 -1.79 -10.90
N GLY A 800 -42.50 -0.94 -10.74
CA GLY A 800 -42.13 0.08 -11.70
C GLY A 800 -42.76 1.42 -11.42
N CYS A 801 -42.38 2.44 -12.15
CA CYS A 801 -42.90 3.77 -12.08
C CYS A 801 -43.40 4.14 -13.49
N ASP A 802 -44.46 3.49 -13.92
CA ASP A 802 -45.05 3.70 -15.21
C ASP A 802 -45.86 5.00 -15.17
N GLY A 803 -45.55 5.94 -16.02
CA GLY A 803 -46.41 7.06 -16.35
C GLY A 803 -47.66 6.58 -17.07
N PRO A 804 -48.67 7.42 -17.23
CA PRO A 804 -49.98 7.01 -17.77
C PRO A 804 -49.96 6.44 -19.22
N SER A 805 -48.86 6.43 -19.96
CA SER A 805 -48.85 6.09 -21.35
C SER A 805 -47.70 5.26 -21.96
N THR A 806 -46.53 5.12 -21.36
CA THR A 806 -45.42 4.34 -21.98
C THR A 806 -44.47 3.74 -20.94
N THR A 807 -44.13 2.44 -21.07
CA THR A 807 -43.17 1.71 -20.26
C THR A 807 -41.86 1.52 -21.00
N CYS A 808 -40.72 1.47 -20.23
CA CYS A 808 -39.47 0.99 -20.78
C CYS A 808 -39.61 -0.44 -21.28
N ALA A 809 -39.35 -0.66 -22.57
CA ALA A 809 -39.19 -1.94 -23.21
C ALA A 809 -37.73 -2.09 -23.67
N GLU A 810 -37.29 -3.28 -24.06
CA GLU A 810 -35.90 -3.53 -24.48
C GLU A 810 -35.51 -2.70 -25.72
N ASP A 811 -36.47 -2.28 -26.52
CA ASP A 811 -36.33 -1.49 -27.74
C ASP A 811 -36.69 -0.01 -27.60
N SER A 812 -37.01 0.45 -26.39
CA SER A 812 -37.40 1.86 -26.12
C SER A 812 -36.31 2.85 -26.43
N CYS A 813 -35.03 2.48 -26.34
CA CYS A 813 -33.86 3.30 -26.67
C CYS A 813 -33.02 2.62 -27.73
N ALA A 814 -32.75 3.32 -28.84
CA ALA A 814 -31.96 2.80 -29.93
C ALA A 814 -30.47 2.66 -29.53
N HIS A 815 -29.73 1.86 -30.28
CA HIS A 815 -28.26 1.71 -30.21
C HIS A 815 -27.72 1.41 -28.81
N GLY A 816 -28.46 0.66 -28.00
CA GLY A 816 -28.01 0.25 -26.66
C GLY A 816 -28.11 1.36 -25.60
N GLY A 817 -28.82 2.45 -25.90
CA GLY A 817 -29.21 3.45 -24.90
C GLY A 817 -29.98 2.82 -23.75
N VAL A 818 -29.79 3.32 -22.53
CA VAL A 818 -30.49 2.82 -21.34
C VAL A 818 -31.82 3.55 -21.17
N CYS A 819 -32.90 2.80 -21.15
CA CYS A 819 -34.23 3.36 -20.86
C CYS A 819 -34.35 3.67 -19.36
N LEU A 820 -34.66 4.92 -19.05
CA LEU A 820 -34.93 5.41 -17.68
C LEU A 820 -36.44 5.65 -17.56
N GLN A 821 -37.13 4.82 -16.82
CA GLN A 821 -38.56 4.93 -16.59
C GLN A 821 -38.88 6.19 -15.79
N GLN A 822 -39.83 6.99 -16.27
CA GLN A 822 -40.38 8.18 -15.58
C GLN A 822 -41.89 8.04 -15.38
N TRP A 823 -42.51 8.94 -14.57
CA TRP A 823 -43.97 8.90 -14.34
C TRP A 823 -44.77 9.10 -15.63
N ASP A 824 -44.39 10.08 -16.43
CA ASP A 824 -45.08 10.44 -17.67
C ASP A 824 -44.51 9.80 -18.92
N GLY A 825 -43.66 8.75 -18.77
CA GLY A 825 -43.04 8.09 -19.89
C GLY A 825 -41.64 7.58 -19.54
N PHE A 826 -40.72 7.59 -20.49
CA PHE A 826 -39.33 7.24 -20.30
C PHE A 826 -38.41 8.26 -20.97
N THR A 827 -37.14 8.30 -20.53
CA THR A 827 -36.06 9.01 -21.21
C THR A 827 -34.94 8.05 -21.51
N CYS A 828 -34.27 8.23 -22.63
CA CYS A 828 -33.10 7.43 -22.96
C CYS A 828 -31.83 8.10 -22.48
N ASP A 829 -31.01 7.35 -21.77
CA ASP A 829 -29.62 7.73 -21.44
C ASP A 829 -28.70 7.22 -22.54
N CYS A 830 -28.25 8.13 -23.38
CA CYS A 830 -27.38 7.84 -24.51
C CYS A 830 -25.87 7.94 -24.18
N SER A 831 -25.49 8.26 -22.95
CA SER A 831 -24.11 8.57 -22.52
C SER A 831 -23.12 7.43 -22.80
N MET A 832 -23.58 6.20 -22.93
CA MET A 832 -22.78 5.02 -23.28
C MET A 832 -22.91 4.61 -24.77
N THR A 833 -23.48 5.47 -25.59
CA THR A 833 -23.64 5.23 -27.04
C THR A 833 -22.94 6.35 -27.81
N ALA A 834 -22.64 6.09 -29.09
CA ALA A 834 -22.16 7.11 -30.02
C ALA A 834 -23.34 7.92 -30.65
N PHE A 835 -24.51 7.92 -30.02
CA PHE A 835 -25.74 8.48 -30.51
C PHE A 835 -26.36 9.41 -29.48
N GLY A 836 -27.04 10.47 -29.94
CA GLY A 836 -27.74 11.43 -29.12
C GLY A 836 -29.23 11.45 -29.47
N GLY A 837 -29.93 12.49 -28.98
CA GLY A 837 -31.37 12.69 -29.17
C GLY A 837 -32.26 11.93 -28.18
N PRO A 838 -33.57 12.18 -28.16
CA PRO A 838 -34.49 11.66 -27.16
C PRO A 838 -34.60 10.14 -27.08
N GLY A 839 -34.25 9.45 -28.19
CA GLY A 839 -34.29 7.98 -28.27
C GLY A 839 -32.94 7.34 -28.57
N CYS A 840 -31.83 8.05 -28.43
CA CYS A 840 -30.48 7.60 -28.81
C CYS A 840 -30.40 7.20 -30.32
N ALA A 841 -31.22 7.81 -31.17
CA ALA A 841 -31.31 7.46 -32.58
C ALA A 841 -30.50 8.40 -33.48
N GLU A 842 -30.11 9.56 -32.99
CA GLU A 842 -29.42 10.60 -33.74
C GLU A 842 -27.89 10.41 -33.58
N ARG A 843 -27.17 10.26 -34.69
CA ARG A 843 -25.70 10.28 -34.66
C ARG A 843 -25.25 11.71 -34.34
N GLU A 844 -24.44 11.90 -33.33
CA GLU A 844 -23.66 13.12 -33.14
C GLU A 844 -22.66 13.22 -34.31
N TRP A 845 -23.00 14.03 -35.31
CA TRP A 845 -22.07 14.39 -36.37
C TRP A 845 -21.02 15.33 -35.82
N GLY A 846 -19.87 14.79 -35.53
CA GLY A 846 -18.64 15.54 -35.31
C GLY A 846 -18.42 16.44 -36.53
N ALA A 847 -18.33 17.74 -36.28
CA ALA A 847 -17.98 18.74 -37.27
C ALA A 847 -16.63 18.38 -37.92
N ARG A 848 -16.68 17.85 -39.14
CA ARG A 848 -15.62 17.97 -40.14
C ARG A 848 -16.25 18.40 -41.44
N GLY A 849 -15.85 19.61 -41.84
CA GLY A 849 -16.15 20.15 -43.10
C GLY A 849 -15.59 19.32 -44.25
N ASP A 850 -16.31 19.25 -45.33
CA ASP A 850 -15.69 19.45 -46.64
C ASP A 850 -16.72 19.86 -47.71
N LEU A 851 -16.28 20.78 -48.42
CA LEU A 851 -16.58 21.43 -49.70
C LEU A 851 -17.34 20.58 -50.74
N GLY A 852 -18.32 21.16 -51.31
CA GLY A 852 -18.53 20.96 -52.78
C GLY A 852 -19.95 20.93 -53.28
N GLY A 853 -20.41 22.03 -53.87
CA GLY A 853 -21.15 21.95 -55.14
C GLY A 853 -22.63 22.30 -55.19
N SER A 854 -22.88 23.53 -55.55
CA SER A 854 -23.87 24.04 -56.53
C SER A 854 -25.39 23.78 -56.38
N GLY A 855 -26.10 24.87 -56.34
CA GLY A 855 -27.28 24.97 -57.21
C GLY A 855 -28.53 25.59 -56.62
N SER A 856 -28.66 26.87 -56.81
CA SER A 856 -29.88 27.64 -57.19
C SER A 856 -30.99 27.93 -56.21
N SER A 857 -31.06 29.19 -55.90
CA SER A 857 -32.21 30.12 -56.10
C SER A 857 -33.32 30.13 -55.08
N GLY A 858 -33.50 31.37 -54.56
CA GLY A 858 -34.78 31.90 -54.14
C GLY A 858 -34.76 32.70 -52.82
N ARG A 859 -34.31 33.94 -52.91
CA ARG A 859 -34.89 35.21 -52.41
C ARG A 859 -35.96 35.08 -51.31
N HIS A 860 -36.01 35.83 -50.27
CA HIS A 860 -35.87 37.23 -50.00
C HIS A 860 -35.80 37.55 -48.53
N GLU A 861 -34.99 38.60 -48.20
CA GLU A 861 -35.16 39.72 -47.26
C GLU A 861 -35.52 39.44 -45.85
N GLY A 862 -34.89 39.98 -44.82
CA GLY A 862 -33.98 41.07 -44.71
C GLY A 862 -33.91 41.52 -43.23
N LEU A 863 -32.84 42.22 -43.00
CA LEU A 863 -32.61 43.23 -41.92
C LEU A 863 -32.06 42.75 -40.56
N ARG A 864 -30.76 42.87 -40.44
CA ARG A 864 -29.95 43.85 -39.69
C ARG A 864 -29.93 43.73 -38.16
N GLY A 865 -28.81 43.55 -37.70
CA GLY A 865 -27.91 44.30 -36.81
C GLY A 865 -27.58 43.51 -35.55
N GLY A 866 -26.44 43.31 -35.11
CA GLY A 866 -25.20 43.96 -35.20
C GLY A 866 -24.45 43.79 -33.88
N HIS A 867 -23.16 43.53 -33.97
CA HIS A 867 -22.09 43.68 -33.00
C HIS A 867 -21.84 42.55 -31.97
N ARG A 868 -20.80 41.77 -32.20
CA ARG A 868 -19.40 41.89 -31.65
C ARG A 868 -19.35 41.80 -30.13
N LEU A 869 -18.57 40.96 -29.52
CA LEU A 869 -17.15 40.67 -29.50
C LEU A 869 -16.88 39.50 -28.56
N CYS A 870 -15.96 38.61 -28.92
CA CYS A 870 -15.09 37.82 -28.09
C CYS A 870 -14.06 38.76 -27.36
N PRO A 871 -13.14 38.33 -26.50
CA PRO A 871 -12.80 37.05 -25.89
C PRO A 871 -12.38 37.20 -24.41
N VAL A 872 -12.19 36.17 -23.69
CA VAL A 872 -10.93 35.64 -23.12
C VAL A 872 -11.28 34.33 -22.39
#